data_cfa0efec06053990e47b3cc08ef7f0a3
#
_entry.id   cfa0efec06053990e47b3cc08ef7f0a3
#
_cell.length_a   1.000
_cell.length_b   1.000
_cell.length_c   1.000
_cell.angle_alpha   90.00
_cell.angle_beta   90.00
_cell.angle_gamma   90.00
#
_symmetry.space_group_name_H-M   'P 1'
#
loop_
_entity.id
_entity.type
_entity.pdbx_description
1 polymer ?
#
loop_
_entity_poly.entity_id
_entity_poly.type
_entity_poly.pdbx_seq_one_letter_code
_entity_poly.pdbx_strand_id
1 'polypeptide(L)'
;MRRFFEVFKTLKLPEDIGMYMENVEVTRVSKTSTNSLARVYIKNDRVISKKIIYRVEDALKKQIFRIQNMDVRIIDRYNLSKQYTPQTIMDVYYDSILFELEKYWTLEYNLLKNSTWEFEKDDLLVLTLEDGFLARTYADDLKEYFQLIFLNRFGFEIDVEYKYVAKLEKRYEKENEHKLNLRIKQIEDNFMAAGEEAKSDNGAEKNKKYAEQKAKAAAFFNERGASGKDLTRYRKPANTDILYGRDFDDEVTAIEQIESPIGEVVINGMIRSIETREIRNERTILSIVVTDFTDSIVVKMFARNEQLPDLYEFIKKGNFLKIKGIASMDKYDQEITIANVSGIRKGSDNRSVRNDLSLHKRVELHCHTKMSDMDGVSYAKDIIKQAISWGHKAIAITDHGVVQAFTEAYHTMQDLEFKYNKKGEKLDFKVIYGVEAYLVDDTRKIVINPAGQDFKGEFVVFDLETTGFSALVDRVIEIGAVKIKNNEIVDRFSTFVNPQIPISFRIENLTGINDQMVMNSGTIEQILPDFIEFCKGCVMVAHNAEFDMSFIINNAEKMGIEFAPTYIDTVLLSQFLIPALHNYKLDTLTKHLNVVLDNHHRAVDDAEATAHIFLKLVQMLYERDIYTLDKLNEEGTLDDESIKKLHQYHCIILASNEMGRINLYRLVSASHLQYFNRFPKIPKSLVNKYREGLIIGSACEAGELFRAMVNGRSDAEIARIVNFYDYLEVQPIGNNQILTEESYL
;
A
#
# COMPACT_ATOMS: atom_id res chain seq x y z
N MET A 1 28.39 32.47 14.37
CA MET A 1 28.02 31.38 13.49
C MET A 1 27.28 31.99 12.31
N ARG A 2 27.30 31.40 11.13
CA ARG A 2 26.64 31.95 9.93
C ARG A 2 25.56 30.95 9.48
N ARG A 3 24.47 31.44 8.91
CA ARG A 3 23.43 30.58 8.36
C ARG A 3 23.96 29.81 7.15
N PHE A 4 23.42 28.66 6.87
CA PHE A 4 23.88 27.71 5.87
C PHE A 4 24.01 28.38 4.47
N PHE A 5 23.00 29.09 4.02
CA PHE A 5 23.02 29.78 2.73
C PHE A 5 23.85 31.05 2.70
N GLU A 6 24.23 31.61 3.86
CA GLU A 6 25.23 32.69 3.91
C GLU A 6 26.64 32.17 3.64
N VAL A 7 26.92 30.90 4.02
CA VAL A 7 28.18 30.23 3.75
C VAL A 7 28.22 29.68 2.33
N PHE A 8 27.14 29.08 1.87
CA PHE A 8 27.04 28.44 0.56
C PHE A 8 26.10 29.20 -0.38
N LYS A 9 26.40 30.47 -0.67
CA LYS A 9 25.53 31.42 -1.41
C LYS A 9 25.13 30.97 -2.82
N THR A 10 25.94 30.14 -3.47
CA THR A 10 25.69 29.68 -4.85
C THR A 10 25.05 28.29 -4.93
N LEU A 11 24.86 27.64 -3.78
CA LEU A 11 24.21 26.34 -3.73
C LEU A 11 22.72 26.48 -4.05
N LYS A 12 22.25 25.66 -4.97
CA LYS A 12 20.82 25.56 -5.31
C LYS A 12 20.32 24.21 -4.84
N LEU A 13 19.33 24.22 -3.96
CA LEU A 13 18.62 23.05 -3.49
C LEU A 13 17.16 23.10 -4.00
N PRO A 14 16.52 21.96 -4.24
CA PRO A 14 15.07 21.89 -4.38
C PRO A 14 14.38 22.53 -3.18
N GLU A 15 13.21 23.11 -3.37
CA GLU A 15 12.49 23.85 -2.34
C GLU A 15 12.17 22.97 -1.11
N ASP A 16 11.77 21.73 -1.35
CA ASP A 16 11.52 20.70 -0.34
C ASP A 16 12.71 20.37 0.58
N ILE A 17 13.94 20.59 0.10
CA ILE A 17 15.17 20.40 0.88
C ILE A 17 15.68 21.73 1.44
N GLY A 18 15.56 22.79 0.64
CA GLY A 18 16.07 24.11 0.99
C GLY A 18 15.48 24.62 2.30
N MET A 19 14.19 24.43 2.51
CA MET A 19 13.48 24.85 3.72
C MET A 19 14.09 24.30 5.01
N TYR A 20 14.56 23.05 5.01
CA TYR A 20 15.22 22.46 6.19
C TYR A 20 16.57 23.06 6.51
N MET A 21 17.21 23.70 5.54
CA MET A 21 18.57 24.27 5.68
C MET A 21 18.56 25.77 5.97
N GLU A 22 17.42 26.47 5.93
CA GLU A 22 17.32 27.93 6.09
C GLU A 22 17.82 28.42 7.45
N ASN A 23 17.46 27.73 8.54
CA ASN A 23 17.82 28.08 9.91
C ASN A 23 19.06 27.34 10.41
N VAL A 24 19.67 26.47 9.60
CA VAL A 24 20.87 25.71 9.97
C VAL A 24 22.07 26.64 10.10
N GLU A 25 22.78 26.54 11.19
CA GLU A 25 24.04 27.26 11.42
C GLU A 25 25.25 26.41 11.03
N VAL A 26 26.15 26.99 10.24
CA VAL A 26 27.45 26.41 9.96
C VAL A 26 28.46 26.88 11.00
N THR A 27 28.94 25.96 11.81
CA THR A 27 29.91 26.26 12.89
C THR A 27 31.34 26.19 12.38
N ARG A 28 31.63 25.29 11.46
CA ARG A 28 32.97 25.06 10.91
C ARG A 28 32.91 24.37 9.56
N VAL A 29 33.84 24.72 8.66
CA VAL A 29 34.14 23.94 7.45
C VAL A 29 35.65 23.59 7.52
N SER A 30 36.00 22.32 7.35
CA SER A 30 37.38 21.84 7.36
C SER A 30 37.60 20.83 6.23
N LYS A 31 38.85 20.66 5.84
CA LYS A 31 39.26 19.66 4.85
C LYS A 31 40.32 18.74 5.43
N THR A 32 40.42 17.53 4.92
CA THR A 32 41.49 16.60 5.26
C THR A 32 42.84 17.09 4.69
N SER A 33 43.94 16.65 5.28
CA SER A 33 45.28 16.96 4.79
C SER A 33 45.53 16.53 3.35
N THR A 34 44.86 15.48 2.91
CA THR A 34 44.89 14.94 1.53
C THR A 34 43.94 15.68 0.56
N ASN A 35 43.19 16.68 1.02
CA ASN A 35 42.13 17.37 0.25
C ASN A 35 41.06 16.44 -0.39
N SER A 36 40.91 15.24 0.14
CA SER A 36 39.93 14.26 -0.39
C SER A 36 38.53 14.38 0.20
N LEU A 37 38.39 14.98 1.39
CA LEU A 37 37.14 15.09 2.12
C LEU A 37 36.97 16.49 2.74
N ALA A 38 35.86 17.16 2.44
CA ALA A 38 35.39 18.35 3.14
C ALA A 38 34.38 17.95 4.24
N ARG A 39 34.62 18.46 5.46
CA ARG A 39 33.70 18.28 6.59
C ARG A 39 32.98 19.59 6.88
N VAL A 40 31.68 19.59 6.84
CA VAL A 40 30.81 20.74 7.16
C VAL A 40 30.14 20.46 8.49
N TYR A 41 30.48 21.20 9.52
CA TYR A 41 29.88 21.07 10.84
C TYR A 41 28.67 22.00 10.93
N ILE A 42 27.53 21.44 11.19
CA ILE A 42 26.28 22.17 11.31
C ILE A 42 25.72 22.05 12.73
N LYS A 43 24.94 23.06 13.12
CA LYS A 43 24.14 23.08 14.34
C LYS A 43 22.71 23.49 13.99
N ASN A 44 21.75 22.80 14.55
CA ASN A 44 20.34 23.12 14.39
C ASN A 44 19.57 22.87 15.69
N ASP A 45 18.42 23.47 15.86
CA ASP A 45 17.51 23.27 16.99
C ASP A 45 16.49 22.16 16.76
N ARG A 46 16.52 21.54 15.58
CA ARG A 46 15.61 20.47 15.14
C ARG A 46 16.38 19.36 14.45
N VAL A 47 15.83 18.18 14.54
CA VAL A 47 16.37 16.98 13.91
C VAL A 47 16.12 17.03 12.39
N ILE A 48 17.16 16.79 11.58
CA ILE A 48 17.06 16.70 10.11
C ILE A 48 17.36 15.25 9.70
N SER A 49 16.49 14.67 8.89
CA SER A 49 16.66 13.28 8.45
C SER A 49 17.95 13.07 7.65
N LYS A 50 18.58 11.89 7.76
CA LYS A 50 19.80 11.57 7.01
C LYS A 50 19.59 11.53 5.50
N LYS A 51 18.38 11.22 5.04
CA LYS A 51 18.04 11.32 3.61
C LYS A 51 18.24 12.75 3.09
N ILE A 52 17.79 13.75 3.83
CA ILE A 52 17.97 15.18 3.49
C ILE A 52 19.45 15.55 3.57
N ILE A 53 20.12 15.21 4.68
CA ILE A 53 21.57 15.50 4.86
C ILE A 53 22.39 14.96 3.69
N TYR A 54 22.17 13.71 3.27
CA TYR A 54 22.94 13.12 2.17
C TYR A 54 22.62 13.73 0.80
N ARG A 55 21.37 14.18 0.57
CA ARG A 55 21.02 14.94 -0.64
C ARG A 55 21.73 16.31 -0.66
N VAL A 56 21.89 16.96 0.49
CA VAL A 56 22.64 18.21 0.62
C VAL A 56 24.15 17.97 0.43
N GLU A 57 24.73 16.91 0.98
CA GLU A 57 26.14 16.51 0.73
C GLU A 57 26.40 16.31 -0.76
N ASP A 58 25.51 15.62 -1.46
CA ASP A 58 25.59 15.39 -2.90
C ASP A 58 25.50 16.70 -3.71
N ALA A 59 24.62 17.61 -3.30
CA ALA A 59 24.50 18.93 -3.94
C ALA A 59 25.75 19.78 -3.71
N LEU A 60 26.29 19.80 -2.49
CA LEU A 60 27.55 20.48 -2.16
C LEU A 60 28.71 19.90 -2.96
N LYS A 61 28.83 18.57 -3.08
CA LYS A 61 29.87 17.91 -3.88
C LYS A 61 29.75 18.32 -5.35
N LYS A 62 28.55 18.29 -5.92
CA LYS A 62 28.33 18.58 -7.35
C LYS A 62 28.46 20.06 -7.70
N GLN A 63 28.09 20.97 -6.82
CA GLN A 63 27.98 22.41 -7.13
C GLN A 63 29.13 23.24 -6.54
N ILE A 64 29.59 22.96 -5.33
CA ILE A 64 30.59 23.77 -4.61
C ILE A 64 31.99 23.14 -4.69
N PHE A 65 32.09 21.84 -4.43
CA PHE A 65 33.37 21.14 -4.32
C PHE A 65 33.77 20.37 -5.59
N ARG A 66 33.05 20.55 -6.70
CA ARG A 66 33.22 19.84 -7.98
C ARG A 66 34.67 19.99 -8.54
N ILE A 67 35.22 21.19 -8.52
CA ILE A 67 36.55 21.49 -9.11
C ILE A 67 37.68 20.74 -8.38
N GLN A 68 37.51 20.50 -7.09
CA GLN A 68 38.51 19.85 -6.23
C GLN A 68 38.30 18.32 -6.16
N ASN A 69 37.25 17.78 -6.77
CA ASN A 69 36.86 16.37 -6.71
C ASN A 69 36.85 15.81 -5.27
N MET A 70 36.34 16.64 -4.33
CA MET A 70 36.32 16.32 -2.91
C MET A 70 34.97 15.69 -2.55
N ASP A 71 35.03 14.66 -1.72
CA ASP A 71 33.84 14.19 -1.03
C ASP A 71 33.42 15.20 0.04
N VAL A 72 32.11 15.22 0.35
CA VAL A 72 31.53 16.11 1.37
C VAL A 72 30.88 15.26 2.44
N ARG A 73 31.14 15.60 3.70
CA ARG A 73 30.44 15.00 4.85
C ARG A 73 29.92 16.09 5.78
N ILE A 74 28.64 16.08 6.05
CA ILE A 74 28.01 16.96 7.03
C ILE A 74 28.05 16.27 8.39
N ILE A 75 28.52 16.97 9.39
CA ILE A 75 28.55 16.56 10.79
C ILE A 75 27.52 17.40 11.51
N ASP A 76 26.38 16.80 11.74
CA ASP A 76 25.21 17.40 12.34
C ASP A 76 25.25 17.30 13.88
N ARG A 77 24.91 18.38 14.54
CA ARG A 77 24.69 18.48 15.99
C ARG A 77 23.40 19.25 16.24
N TYR A 78 22.67 18.83 17.25
CA TYR A 78 21.36 19.40 17.55
C TYR A 78 21.35 20.03 18.94
N ASN A 79 20.67 21.15 19.07
CA ASN A 79 20.40 21.82 20.33
C ASN A 79 18.88 21.78 20.58
N LEU A 80 18.42 20.59 20.93
CA LEU A 80 17.02 20.25 20.95
C LEU A 80 16.27 20.92 22.11
N SER A 81 14.96 21.11 21.95
CA SER A 81 14.05 21.57 23.00
C SER A 81 13.91 20.50 24.09
N LYS A 82 13.30 20.88 25.22
CA LYS A 82 13.02 19.94 26.33
C LYS A 82 11.95 18.90 26.00
N GLN A 83 11.26 19.03 24.88
CA GLN A 83 10.30 18.05 24.38
C GLN A 83 11.00 16.78 23.84
N TYR A 84 12.27 16.89 23.47
CA TYR A 84 13.05 15.73 23.03
C TYR A 84 13.60 14.97 24.23
N THR A 85 13.28 13.71 24.28
CA THR A 85 13.86 12.70 25.18
C THR A 85 14.57 11.65 24.34
N PRO A 86 15.44 10.78 24.89
CA PRO A 86 16.03 9.68 24.15
C PRO A 86 14.98 8.79 23.45
N GLN A 87 13.83 8.55 24.10
CA GLN A 87 12.70 7.81 23.52
C GLN A 87 12.16 8.53 22.28
N THR A 88 11.82 9.82 22.38
CA THR A 88 11.24 10.57 21.25
C THR A 88 12.24 10.74 20.10
N ILE A 89 13.55 10.78 20.39
CA ILE A 89 14.58 10.76 19.33
C ILE A 89 14.56 9.43 18.59
N MET A 90 14.43 8.30 19.28
CA MET A 90 14.28 7.01 18.61
C MET A 90 13.01 6.99 17.75
N ASP A 91 11.89 7.49 18.25
CA ASP A 91 10.63 7.51 17.50
C ASP A 91 10.74 8.30 16.18
N VAL A 92 11.40 9.47 16.21
CA VAL A 92 11.47 10.36 15.02
C VAL A 92 12.71 10.17 14.15
N TYR A 93 13.76 9.51 14.65
CA TYR A 93 15.05 9.41 13.95
C TYR A 93 15.53 7.99 13.67
N TYR A 94 14.77 6.98 14.07
CA TYR A 94 15.12 5.56 13.90
C TYR A 94 15.43 5.21 12.44
N ASP A 95 14.60 5.65 11.51
CA ASP A 95 14.82 5.43 10.07
C ASP A 95 16.10 6.09 9.56
N SER A 96 16.46 7.25 10.12
CA SER A 96 17.75 7.89 9.79
C SER A 96 18.94 7.12 10.32
N ILE A 97 18.80 6.49 11.48
CA ILE A 97 19.81 5.56 12.04
C ILE A 97 19.96 4.34 11.14
N LEU A 98 18.85 3.71 10.77
CA LEU A 98 18.85 2.57 9.84
C LEU A 98 19.51 2.95 8.50
N PHE A 99 19.17 4.09 7.95
CA PHE A 99 19.68 4.56 6.68
C PHE A 99 21.21 4.88 6.74
N GLU A 100 21.70 5.36 7.87
CA GLU A 100 23.13 5.58 8.11
C GLU A 100 23.87 4.26 8.26
N LEU A 101 23.30 3.29 9.00
CA LEU A 101 23.88 1.95 9.18
C LEU A 101 23.90 1.16 7.85
N GLU A 102 22.83 1.21 7.06
CA GLU A 102 22.78 0.56 5.74
C GLU A 102 23.92 1.03 4.83
N LYS A 103 24.24 2.32 4.89
CA LYS A 103 25.31 2.93 4.06
C LYS A 103 26.71 2.54 4.49
N TYR A 104 26.98 2.35 5.78
CA TYR A 104 28.33 2.24 6.32
C TYR A 104 28.60 0.96 7.11
N TRP A 105 27.56 0.32 7.68
CA TRP A 105 27.67 -0.82 8.60
C TRP A 105 26.52 -1.82 8.38
N THR A 106 26.64 -2.60 7.29
CA THR A 106 25.55 -3.50 6.82
C THR A 106 25.19 -4.59 7.83
N LEU A 107 26.12 -5.05 8.67
CA LEU A 107 25.85 -6.10 9.66
C LEU A 107 25.04 -5.53 10.82
N GLU A 108 25.42 -4.39 11.36
CA GLU A 108 24.72 -3.66 12.42
C GLU A 108 23.33 -3.20 11.93
N TYR A 109 23.21 -2.77 10.66
CA TYR A 109 21.95 -2.50 10.02
C TYR A 109 20.98 -3.71 10.09
N ASN A 110 21.47 -4.89 9.68
CA ASN A 110 20.63 -6.10 9.70
C ASN A 110 20.27 -6.52 11.13
N LEU A 111 21.15 -6.33 12.10
CA LEU A 111 20.84 -6.59 13.50
C LEU A 111 19.75 -5.65 14.01
N LEU A 112 19.91 -4.35 13.80
CA LEU A 112 18.97 -3.34 14.28
C LEU A 112 17.61 -3.48 13.57
N LYS A 113 17.59 -3.67 12.25
CA LYS A 113 16.36 -3.85 11.47
C LYS A 113 15.52 -5.03 11.94
N ASN A 114 16.18 -6.11 12.37
CA ASN A 114 15.51 -7.32 12.86
C ASN A 114 15.40 -7.37 14.39
N SER A 115 15.61 -6.27 15.09
CA SER A 115 15.46 -6.14 16.54
C SER A 115 14.18 -5.42 16.90
N THR A 116 13.80 -5.53 18.17
CA THR A 116 12.87 -4.60 18.81
C THR A 116 13.62 -3.81 19.86
N TRP A 117 13.17 -2.58 20.14
CA TRP A 117 13.79 -1.71 21.08
C TRP A 117 12.75 -1.07 22.01
N GLU A 118 13.16 -0.81 23.25
CA GLU A 118 12.35 -0.12 24.25
C GLU A 118 13.27 0.63 25.22
N PHE A 119 12.79 1.73 25.79
CA PHE A 119 13.46 2.38 26.91
C PHE A 119 12.84 1.89 28.22
N GLU A 120 13.60 1.16 29.04
CA GLU A 120 13.18 0.76 30.39
C GLU A 120 13.29 1.91 31.40
N LYS A 121 14.16 2.87 31.13
CA LYS A 121 14.37 4.12 31.88
C LYS A 121 14.68 5.21 30.86
N ASP A 122 14.60 6.46 31.30
CA ASP A 122 14.85 7.62 30.43
C ASP A 122 16.23 7.58 29.71
N ASP A 123 17.19 6.88 30.29
CA ASP A 123 18.58 6.77 29.83
C ASP A 123 19.00 5.33 29.45
N LEU A 124 18.12 4.33 29.59
CA LEU A 124 18.45 2.92 29.33
C LEU A 124 17.67 2.36 28.13
N LEU A 125 18.35 2.26 27.01
CA LEU A 125 17.85 1.61 25.80
C LEU A 125 18.07 0.09 25.88
N VAL A 126 17.02 -0.68 25.76
CA VAL A 126 17.08 -2.15 25.71
C VAL A 126 16.77 -2.62 24.29
N LEU A 127 17.72 -3.30 23.67
CA LEU A 127 17.57 -3.91 22.36
C LEU A 127 17.34 -5.41 22.51
N THR A 128 16.22 -5.91 21.97
CA THR A 128 15.94 -7.35 21.93
C THR A 128 16.39 -7.90 20.59
N LEU A 129 17.37 -8.80 20.62
CA LEU A 129 18.04 -9.39 19.45
C LEU A 129 17.70 -10.88 19.36
N GLU A 130 17.61 -11.41 18.14
CA GLU A 130 17.56 -12.86 17.92
C GLU A 130 18.94 -13.46 18.22
N ASP A 131 18.99 -14.49 19.09
CA ASP A 131 20.24 -15.11 19.53
C ASP A 131 20.94 -15.83 18.37
N GLY A 132 22.13 -15.37 18.05
CA GLY A 132 22.94 -15.89 16.97
C GLY A 132 24.37 -15.37 17.01
N PHE A 133 25.24 -15.99 16.20
CA PHE A 133 26.65 -15.62 16.14
C PHE A 133 26.85 -14.13 15.80
N LEU A 134 26.09 -13.60 14.85
CA LEU A 134 26.19 -12.18 14.43
C LEU A 134 25.75 -11.25 15.57
N ALA A 135 24.64 -11.54 16.24
CA ALA A 135 24.17 -10.73 17.33
C ALA A 135 25.20 -10.65 18.48
N ARG A 136 25.78 -11.78 18.85
CA ARG A 136 26.81 -11.83 19.91
C ARG A 136 28.13 -11.19 19.54
N THR A 137 28.44 -11.09 18.24
CA THR A 137 29.73 -10.53 17.77
C THR A 137 29.65 -9.01 17.57
N TYR A 138 28.54 -8.49 17.05
CA TYR A 138 28.41 -7.09 16.64
C TYR A 138 27.47 -6.26 17.55
N ALA A 139 26.94 -6.84 18.62
CA ALA A 139 26.12 -6.09 19.56
C ALA A 139 26.90 -4.94 20.22
N ASP A 140 28.15 -5.18 20.64
CA ASP A 140 28.98 -4.16 21.29
C ASP A 140 29.30 -2.99 20.35
N ASP A 141 29.50 -3.24 19.05
CA ASP A 141 29.70 -2.19 18.04
C ASP A 141 28.42 -1.33 17.89
N LEU A 142 27.25 -1.97 17.93
CA LEU A 142 25.96 -1.28 17.89
C LEU A 142 25.71 -0.46 19.17
N LYS A 143 26.10 -0.97 20.34
CA LYS A 143 26.07 -0.22 21.62
C LYS A 143 26.92 1.06 21.53
N GLU A 144 28.19 0.92 21.14
CA GLU A 144 29.10 2.06 20.99
C GLU A 144 28.55 3.10 20.00
N TYR A 145 27.96 2.63 18.89
CA TYR A 145 27.35 3.50 17.90
C TYR A 145 26.18 4.31 18.49
N PHE A 146 25.27 3.70 19.24
CA PHE A 146 24.16 4.42 19.89
C PHE A 146 24.66 5.42 20.91
N GLN A 147 25.57 5.02 21.80
CA GLN A 147 26.14 5.91 22.82
C GLN A 147 26.83 7.11 22.18
N LEU A 148 27.62 6.91 21.13
CA LEU A 148 28.30 7.99 20.41
C LEU A 148 27.33 8.93 19.66
N ILE A 149 26.29 8.40 19.02
CA ILE A 149 25.30 9.23 18.34
C ILE A 149 24.51 10.06 19.34
N PHE A 150 23.98 9.45 20.38
CA PHE A 150 23.14 10.14 21.35
C PHE A 150 23.95 11.24 22.05
N LEU A 151 25.19 10.97 22.46
CA LEU A 151 26.03 11.95 23.10
C LEU A 151 26.48 13.06 22.12
N ASN A 152 27.06 12.71 20.99
CA ASN A 152 27.72 13.69 20.12
C ASN A 152 26.74 14.49 19.26
N ARG A 153 25.63 13.89 18.86
CA ARG A 153 24.66 14.49 17.93
C ARG A 153 23.52 15.18 18.69
N PHE A 154 22.98 14.53 19.71
CA PHE A 154 21.81 15.00 20.44
C PHE A 154 22.09 15.53 21.84
N GLY A 155 23.26 15.21 22.43
CA GLY A 155 23.65 15.68 23.76
C GLY A 155 23.07 14.86 24.93
N PHE A 156 22.57 13.64 24.68
CA PHE A 156 22.09 12.71 25.68
C PHE A 156 23.10 11.61 25.97
N GLU A 157 23.32 11.33 27.24
CA GLU A 157 24.05 10.13 27.68
C GLU A 157 23.02 9.01 27.87
N ILE A 158 23.21 7.89 27.18
CA ILE A 158 22.37 6.68 27.29
C ILE A 158 23.23 5.46 27.53
N ASP A 159 22.68 4.49 28.24
CA ASP A 159 23.22 3.13 28.29
C ASP A 159 22.38 2.20 27.40
N VAL A 160 23.01 1.10 26.92
CA VAL A 160 22.38 0.14 26.02
C VAL A 160 22.58 -1.26 26.58
N GLU A 161 21.50 -1.99 26.77
CA GLU A 161 21.50 -3.39 27.20
C GLU A 161 20.86 -4.28 26.12
N TYR A 162 21.18 -5.57 26.15
CA TYR A 162 20.68 -6.55 25.21
C TYR A 162 19.88 -7.64 25.89
N LYS A 163 18.73 -7.96 25.31
CA LYS A 163 17.95 -9.15 25.58
C LYS A 163 18.09 -10.10 24.39
N TYR A 164 18.52 -11.35 24.62
CA TYR A 164 18.62 -12.35 23.56
C TYR A 164 17.45 -13.32 23.63
N VAL A 165 16.77 -13.52 22.51
CA VAL A 165 15.63 -14.42 22.38
C VAL A 165 15.92 -15.47 21.30
N ALA A 166 15.47 -16.70 21.49
CA ALA A 166 15.74 -17.79 20.55
C ALA A 166 15.14 -17.55 19.16
N LYS A 167 14.01 -16.85 19.11
CA LYS A 167 13.40 -16.32 17.89
C LYS A 167 12.63 -15.06 18.28
N LEU A 168 12.82 -13.99 17.53
CA LEU A 168 12.01 -12.78 17.69
C LEU A 168 10.60 -13.07 17.18
N GLU A 169 9.70 -13.32 18.11
CA GLU A 169 8.28 -13.36 17.80
C GLU A 169 7.80 -11.91 17.61
N LYS A 170 7.48 -11.57 16.37
CA LYS A 170 6.81 -10.31 16.10
C LYS A 170 5.50 -10.29 16.92
N ARG A 171 5.22 -9.19 17.60
CA ARG A 171 4.02 -9.01 18.47
C ARG A 171 2.74 -9.46 17.77
N TYR A 172 2.68 -9.30 16.47
CA TYR A 172 1.60 -9.72 15.59
C TYR A 172 1.49 -11.27 15.44
N GLU A 173 2.61 -12.01 15.49
CA GLU A 173 2.60 -13.47 15.40
C GLU A 173 2.02 -14.09 16.67
N LYS A 174 2.33 -13.54 17.87
CA LYS A 174 1.76 -13.97 19.16
C LYS A 174 0.25 -13.77 19.25
N GLU A 175 -0.23 -12.61 18.81
CA GLU A 175 -1.67 -12.33 18.80
C GLU A 175 -2.43 -13.22 17.82
N ASN A 176 -1.83 -13.50 16.66
CA ASN A 176 -2.41 -14.40 15.66
C ASN A 176 -2.35 -15.86 16.08
N GLU A 177 -1.27 -16.30 16.71
CA GLU A 177 -1.14 -17.67 17.22
C GLU A 177 -2.13 -17.91 18.36
N HIS A 178 -2.32 -16.93 19.25
CA HIS A 178 -3.32 -17.02 20.30
C HIS A 178 -4.76 -17.05 19.74
N LYS A 179 -5.08 -16.21 18.75
CA LYS A 179 -6.37 -16.22 18.05
C LYS A 179 -6.58 -17.50 17.23
N LEU A 180 -5.52 -18.03 16.60
CA LEU A 180 -5.55 -19.28 15.86
C LEU A 180 -5.79 -20.47 16.80
N ASN A 181 -5.10 -20.51 17.94
CA ASN A 181 -5.27 -21.56 18.94
C ASN A 181 -6.67 -21.54 19.58
N LEU A 182 -7.24 -20.35 19.83
CA LEU A 182 -8.62 -20.21 20.28
C LEU A 182 -9.61 -20.73 19.21
N ARG A 183 -9.33 -20.46 17.95
CA ARG A 183 -10.17 -20.90 16.84
C ARG A 183 -10.04 -22.38 16.54
N ILE A 184 -8.82 -22.96 16.68
CA ILE A 184 -8.59 -24.40 16.61
C ILE A 184 -9.35 -25.10 17.73
N LYS A 185 -9.29 -24.58 18.96
CA LYS A 185 -10.05 -25.11 20.09
C LYS A 185 -11.56 -25.05 19.89
N GLN A 186 -12.09 -23.96 19.32
CA GLN A 186 -13.50 -23.86 18.92
C GLN A 186 -13.88 -24.86 17.83
N ILE A 187 -12.98 -25.13 16.88
CA ILE A 187 -13.21 -26.13 15.82
C ILE A 187 -13.14 -27.53 16.40
N GLU A 188 -12.21 -27.82 17.32
CA GLU A 188 -12.11 -29.10 18.01
C GLU A 188 -13.35 -29.36 18.89
N ASP A 189 -13.82 -28.36 19.63
CA ASP A 189 -15.02 -28.45 20.45
C ASP A 189 -16.29 -28.65 19.57
N ASN A 190 -16.37 -28.01 18.41
CA ASN A 190 -17.44 -28.23 17.43
C ASN A 190 -17.35 -29.62 16.75
N PHE A 191 -16.13 -30.13 16.50
CA PHE A 191 -15.93 -31.49 15.96
C PHE A 191 -16.28 -32.56 17.00
N MET A 192 -16.00 -32.32 18.28
CA MET A 192 -16.38 -33.23 19.37
C MET A 192 -17.90 -33.29 19.54
N ALA A 193 -18.58 -32.11 19.44
CA ALA A 193 -20.05 -32.05 19.50
C ALA A 193 -20.72 -32.72 18.28
N ALA A 194 -20.10 -32.61 17.07
CA ALA A 194 -20.60 -33.28 15.86
C ALA A 194 -20.25 -34.80 15.81
N GLY A 195 -19.24 -35.22 16.57
CA GLY A 195 -18.80 -36.64 16.62
C GLY A 195 -19.66 -37.53 17.49
N GLU A 196 -20.55 -36.99 18.33
CA GLU A 196 -21.52 -37.75 19.10
C GLU A 196 -22.81 -38.10 18.32
N GLU A 197 -23.08 -37.40 17.22
CA GLU A 197 -24.25 -37.70 16.37
C GLU A 197 -23.98 -38.66 15.20
N ALA A 198 -22.72 -39.00 14.89
CA ALA A 198 -22.34 -39.85 13.76
C ALA A 198 -21.67 -41.16 14.16
N LYS A 199 -22.28 -41.92 15.05
CA LYS A 199 -21.96 -43.37 15.23
C LYS A 199 -23.08 -44.21 14.62
N SER A 200 -23.09 -44.31 13.29
CA SER A 200 -23.58 -45.51 12.58
C SER A 200 -23.09 -45.48 11.12
N ASP A 201 -22.45 -46.56 10.77
CA ASP A 201 -22.28 -47.19 9.46
C ASP A 201 -21.09 -46.89 8.55
N ASN A 202 -20.24 -47.94 8.46
CA ASN A 202 -19.53 -48.48 7.29
C ASN A 202 -18.47 -47.65 6.54
N GLY A 203 -17.20 -47.92 6.85
CA GLY A 203 -16.02 -47.42 6.15
C GLY A 203 -14.79 -48.34 6.05
N ALA A 204 -14.92 -49.66 6.16
CA ALA A 204 -13.75 -50.56 6.24
C ALA A 204 -13.28 -51.22 4.90
N GLU A 205 -13.91 -50.92 3.77
CA GLU A 205 -13.65 -51.65 2.49
C GLU A 205 -12.85 -50.87 1.42
N LYS A 206 -12.64 -49.54 1.58
CA LYS A 206 -11.96 -48.74 0.53
C LYS A 206 -10.44 -48.68 0.64
N ASN A 207 -9.85 -49.02 1.77
CA ASN A 207 -8.38 -48.92 1.97
C ASN A 207 -7.57 -50.13 1.52
N LYS A 208 -8.21 -51.25 1.16
CA LYS A 208 -7.51 -52.48 0.72
C LYS A 208 -7.19 -52.53 -0.77
N LYS A 209 -7.93 -51.77 -1.60
CA LYS A 209 -7.71 -51.77 -3.06
C LYS A 209 -6.55 -50.85 -3.51
N TYR A 210 -6.13 -49.88 -2.68
CA TYR A 210 -5.04 -48.95 -3.06
C TYR A 210 -3.63 -49.54 -2.80
N ALA A 211 -3.52 -50.51 -1.88
CA ALA A 211 -2.24 -51.13 -1.55
C ALA A 211 -1.85 -52.23 -2.54
N GLU A 212 -2.80 -52.88 -3.20
CA GLU A 212 -2.51 -53.98 -4.15
C GLU A 212 -2.13 -53.48 -5.56
N GLN A 213 -2.49 -52.25 -5.94
CA GLN A 213 -2.08 -51.69 -7.23
C GLN A 213 -0.62 -51.17 -7.24
N LYS A 214 -0.06 -50.83 -6.08
CA LYS A 214 1.33 -50.36 -5.95
C LYS A 214 2.37 -51.50 -6.00
N ALA A 215 1.96 -52.70 -5.68
CA ALA A 215 2.85 -53.90 -5.66
C ALA A 215 3.02 -54.54 -7.06
N LYS A 216 2.10 -54.33 -7.98
CA LYS A 216 2.16 -54.89 -9.34
C LYS A 216 2.99 -54.08 -10.38
N ALA A 217 3.29 -52.84 -10.06
CA ALA A 217 4.09 -51.96 -10.95
C ALA A 217 5.62 -52.14 -10.76
N ALA A 218 6.07 -52.75 -9.66
CA ALA A 218 7.50 -52.90 -9.37
C ALA A 218 8.13 -54.18 -9.90
N ALA A 219 7.35 -55.12 -10.48
CA ALA A 219 7.83 -56.42 -10.92
C ALA A 219 8.14 -56.55 -12.42
N PHE A 220 8.01 -55.44 -13.21
CA PHE A 220 8.13 -55.52 -14.67
C PHE A 220 9.44 -54.97 -15.26
N PHE A 221 10.39 -54.52 -14.40
CA PHE A 221 11.67 -53.93 -14.85
C PHE A 221 12.89 -54.74 -14.42
N ASN A 222 12.92 -56.05 -14.73
CA ASN A 222 14.19 -56.75 -14.76
C ASN A 222 14.04 -57.97 -15.70
N GLU A 223 14.57 -57.86 -16.87
CA GLU A 223 15.23 -58.86 -17.71
C GLU A 223 15.31 -58.45 -19.19
N ARG A 224 16.47 -58.19 -19.67
CA ARG A 224 17.19 -58.81 -20.75
C ARG A 224 18.23 -57.90 -21.38
N GLY A 225 19.41 -58.42 -21.31
CA GLY A 225 20.61 -57.87 -21.93
C GLY A 225 20.90 -58.34 -23.34
N ALA A 226 21.79 -57.63 -23.89
CA ALA A 226 22.88 -57.94 -24.83
C ALA A 226 22.58 -58.52 -26.22
N SER A 227 23.09 -57.80 -27.17
CA SER A 227 24.01 -58.09 -28.29
C SER A 227 23.51 -57.83 -29.70
N GLY A 228 24.41 -57.25 -30.50
CA GLY A 228 24.48 -57.48 -31.99
C GLY A 228 24.40 -56.24 -32.88
N LYS A 229 25.56 -55.91 -33.43
CA LYS A 229 25.74 -54.93 -34.53
C LYS A 229 24.86 -55.30 -35.76
N ASP A 230 24.21 -54.30 -36.35
CA ASP A 230 24.28 -54.17 -37.80
C ASP A 230 23.96 -52.73 -38.28
N LEU A 231 24.62 -52.32 -39.34
CA LEU A 231 24.61 -50.98 -39.92
C LEU A 231 23.55 -50.89 -41.03
N THR A 232 22.97 -49.66 -41.13
CA THR A 232 22.21 -49.18 -42.28
C THR A 232 20.76 -49.62 -42.45
N ARG A 233 19.88 -48.86 -41.77
CA ARG A 233 18.56 -48.44 -42.30
C ARG A 233 17.95 -47.48 -41.26
N TYR A 234 17.53 -46.29 -41.71
CA TYR A 234 16.84 -45.32 -40.90
C TYR A 234 15.61 -46.00 -40.26
N ARG A 235 15.73 -46.39 -38.98
CA ARG A 235 14.60 -46.85 -38.15
C ARG A 235 14.13 -45.65 -37.35
N LYS A 236 12.83 -45.33 -37.41
CA LYS A 236 12.19 -44.41 -36.47
C LYS A 236 12.63 -44.82 -35.07
N PRO A 237 13.08 -43.88 -34.22
CA PRO A 237 13.45 -44.17 -32.84
C PRO A 237 12.28 -44.81 -32.11
N ALA A 238 12.56 -45.85 -31.33
CA ALA A 238 11.54 -46.50 -30.48
C ALA A 238 11.00 -45.58 -29.38
N ASN A 239 11.70 -44.49 -29.13
CA ASN A 239 11.31 -43.44 -28.17
C ASN A 239 10.69 -42.27 -28.96
N THR A 240 9.41 -41.99 -28.75
CA THR A 240 8.62 -40.94 -29.41
C THR A 240 9.05 -39.53 -29.07
N ASP A 241 10.00 -39.36 -28.14
CA ASP A 241 10.49 -38.05 -27.66
C ASP A 241 11.75 -37.59 -28.40
N ILE A 242 12.45 -38.48 -29.12
CA ILE A 242 13.62 -38.14 -29.94
C ILE A 242 13.15 -37.70 -31.32
N LEU A 243 13.45 -36.44 -31.66
CA LEU A 243 13.05 -35.84 -32.94
C LEU A 243 14.16 -35.91 -33.99
N TYR A 244 15.43 -35.84 -33.56
CA TYR A 244 16.58 -35.85 -34.44
C TYR A 244 17.84 -36.39 -33.72
N GLY A 245 18.69 -37.11 -34.42
CA GLY A 245 20.01 -37.56 -33.99
C GLY A 245 19.97 -38.69 -32.96
N ARG A 246 20.91 -38.65 -32.03
CA ARG A 246 21.07 -39.66 -30.96
C ARG A 246 20.37 -39.21 -29.69
N ASP A 247 19.98 -40.18 -28.89
CA ASP A 247 19.45 -39.90 -27.51
C ASP A 247 20.58 -39.39 -26.62
N PHE A 248 20.22 -38.45 -25.76
CA PHE A 248 21.12 -37.78 -24.82
C PHE A 248 20.34 -37.35 -23.55
N ASP A 249 21.02 -37.34 -22.42
CA ASP A 249 20.46 -36.90 -21.14
C ASP A 249 21.45 -36.06 -20.34
N ASP A 250 22.25 -35.29 -21.04
CA ASP A 250 23.22 -34.40 -20.45
C ASP A 250 22.53 -33.23 -19.73
N GLU A 251 23.26 -32.61 -18.83
CA GLU A 251 22.82 -31.43 -18.06
C GLU A 251 22.54 -30.22 -18.95
N VAL A 252 21.51 -29.44 -18.64
CA VAL A 252 21.09 -28.29 -19.43
C VAL A 252 21.88 -27.06 -18.99
N THR A 253 22.48 -26.36 -19.97
CA THR A 253 23.14 -25.07 -19.78
C THR A 253 22.15 -23.96 -20.03
N ALA A 254 22.04 -22.97 -19.13
CA ALA A 254 21.22 -21.76 -19.34
C ALA A 254 21.81 -20.94 -20.50
N ILE A 255 20.93 -20.39 -21.35
CA ILE A 255 21.37 -19.67 -22.56
C ILE A 255 22.16 -18.42 -22.19
N GLU A 256 21.82 -17.71 -21.10
CA GLU A 256 22.57 -16.56 -20.60
C GLU A 256 24.02 -16.85 -20.24
N GLN A 257 24.33 -18.14 -19.95
CA GLN A 257 25.71 -18.55 -19.62
C GLN A 257 26.59 -18.80 -20.87
N ILE A 258 26.00 -18.74 -22.07
CA ILE A 258 26.69 -18.98 -23.33
C ILE A 258 27.19 -17.66 -23.91
N GLU A 259 28.09 -16.97 -23.20
CA GLU A 259 28.67 -15.68 -23.61
C GLU A 259 29.85 -15.83 -24.61
N SER A 260 30.38 -17.03 -24.79
CA SER A 260 31.53 -17.31 -25.63
C SER A 260 31.41 -18.70 -26.27
N PRO A 261 32.23 -19.03 -27.31
CA PRO A 261 32.26 -20.36 -27.88
C PRO A 261 32.78 -21.42 -26.90
N ILE A 262 31.90 -22.01 -26.11
CA ILE A 262 32.24 -22.95 -25.03
C ILE A 262 32.26 -24.43 -25.43
N GLY A 263 31.98 -24.73 -26.71
CA GLY A 263 31.98 -26.10 -27.25
C GLY A 263 30.62 -26.76 -27.15
N GLU A 264 30.60 -28.06 -26.77
CA GLU A 264 29.35 -28.85 -26.75
C GLU A 264 28.46 -28.37 -25.58
N VAL A 265 27.20 -28.08 -25.90
CA VAL A 265 26.20 -27.59 -24.96
C VAL A 265 24.88 -28.32 -25.18
N VAL A 266 24.10 -28.38 -24.09
CA VAL A 266 22.70 -28.81 -24.14
C VAL A 266 21.84 -27.68 -23.64
N ILE A 267 20.89 -27.25 -24.45
CA ILE A 267 19.88 -26.23 -24.04
C ILE A 267 18.48 -26.84 -24.02
N ASN A 268 17.60 -26.29 -23.20
CA ASN A 268 16.17 -26.58 -23.18
C ASN A 268 15.38 -25.28 -23.28
N GLY A 269 14.66 -25.06 -24.37
CA GLY A 269 13.97 -23.79 -24.54
C GLY A 269 12.81 -23.84 -25.53
N MET A 270 12.05 -22.73 -25.52
CA MET A 270 10.88 -22.54 -26.38
C MET A 270 11.30 -21.96 -27.76
N ILE A 271 10.71 -22.47 -28.80
CA ILE A 271 10.90 -21.97 -30.17
C ILE A 271 10.20 -20.62 -30.34
N ARG A 272 10.94 -19.57 -30.66
CA ARG A 272 10.43 -18.21 -30.95
C ARG A 272 10.13 -18.03 -32.44
N SER A 273 11.06 -18.43 -33.29
CA SER A 273 10.91 -18.38 -34.76
C SER A 273 11.70 -19.50 -35.45
N ILE A 274 11.33 -19.78 -36.66
CA ILE A 274 11.95 -20.80 -37.52
C ILE A 274 12.10 -20.18 -38.89
N GLU A 275 13.32 -20.20 -39.40
CA GLU A 275 13.62 -19.84 -40.79
C GLU A 275 14.25 -21.02 -41.52
N THR A 276 13.90 -21.19 -42.79
CA THR A 276 14.37 -22.30 -43.59
C THR A 276 14.94 -21.79 -44.89
N ARG A 277 16.08 -22.37 -45.29
CA ARG A 277 16.74 -22.05 -46.56
C ARG A 277 17.20 -23.31 -47.25
N GLU A 278 16.65 -23.57 -48.41
CA GLU A 278 17.10 -24.68 -49.25
C GLU A 278 18.49 -24.41 -49.82
N ILE A 279 19.32 -25.45 -49.84
CA ILE A 279 20.67 -25.43 -50.37
C ILE A 279 20.83 -26.58 -51.39
N ARG A 280 21.96 -26.60 -52.13
CA ARG A 280 22.25 -27.65 -53.12
C ARG A 280 22.31 -29.03 -52.45
N ASN A 281 22.03 -30.10 -53.18
CA ASN A 281 22.07 -31.51 -52.77
C ASN A 281 20.94 -31.94 -51.79
N GLU A 282 19.72 -31.53 -52.06
CA GLU A 282 18.52 -31.94 -51.30
C GLU A 282 18.64 -31.77 -49.78
N ARG A 283 19.25 -30.66 -49.37
CA ARG A 283 19.39 -30.27 -47.97
C ARG A 283 18.79 -28.90 -47.71
N THR A 284 18.28 -28.73 -46.51
CA THR A 284 17.73 -27.46 -45.99
C THR A 284 18.46 -27.07 -44.73
N ILE A 285 18.80 -25.79 -44.61
CA ILE A 285 19.25 -25.18 -43.35
C ILE A 285 18.01 -24.75 -42.59
N LEU A 286 17.87 -25.23 -41.33
CA LEU A 286 16.92 -24.73 -40.39
C LEU A 286 17.65 -23.82 -39.41
N SER A 287 17.22 -22.57 -39.31
CA SER A 287 17.63 -21.62 -38.29
C SER A 287 16.48 -21.47 -37.30
N ILE A 288 16.66 -21.93 -36.09
CA ILE A 288 15.64 -21.96 -35.04
C ILE A 288 16.07 -21.02 -33.94
N VAL A 289 15.31 -19.97 -33.63
CA VAL A 289 15.54 -19.13 -32.47
C VAL A 289 14.88 -19.77 -31.26
N VAL A 290 15.67 -20.09 -30.25
CA VAL A 290 15.24 -20.76 -29.03
C VAL A 290 15.54 -19.85 -27.83
N THR A 291 14.61 -19.78 -26.89
CA THR A 291 14.76 -19.04 -25.62
C THR A 291 14.41 -19.95 -24.46
N ASP A 292 15.21 -19.90 -23.42
CA ASP A 292 14.90 -20.49 -22.11
C ASP A 292 14.36 -19.45 -21.10
N PHE A 293 14.09 -18.22 -21.58
CA PHE A 293 13.66 -17.04 -20.85
C PHE A 293 14.76 -16.34 -20.00
N THR A 294 15.98 -16.89 -19.99
CA THR A 294 17.15 -16.13 -19.49
C THR A 294 17.72 -15.31 -20.65
N ASP A 295 17.88 -15.95 -21.84
CA ASP A 295 18.29 -15.29 -23.08
C ASP A 295 17.72 -16.06 -24.30
N SER A 296 18.16 -15.71 -25.52
CA SER A 296 17.79 -16.36 -26.77
C SER A 296 19.01 -16.65 -27.61
N ILE A 297 19.04 -17.82 -28.24
CA ILE A 297 20.16 -18.24 -29.12
C ILE A 297 19.62 -18.82 -30.43
N VAL A 298 20.39 -18.64 -31.51
CA VAL A 298 20.07 -19.24 -32.80
C VAL A 298 20.71 -20.64 -32.89
N VAL A 299 19.87 -21.63 -33.23
CA VAL A 299 20.32 -22.99 -33.51
C VAL A 299 20.28 -23.21 -35.01
N LYS A 300 21.43 -23.51 -35.65
CA LYS A 300 21.56 -23.78 -37.06
C LYS A 300 21.81 -25.28 -37.32
N MET A 301 20.91 -25.93 -38.02
CA MET A 301 21.07 -27.34 -38.37
C MET A 301 20.84 -27.60 -39.85
N PHE A 302 21.49 -28.64 -40.38
CA PHE A 302 21.32 -29.13 -41.73
C PHE A 302 20.48 -30.40 -41.71
N ALA A 303 19.32 -30.37 -42.35
CA ALA A 303 18.46 -31.53 -42.48
C ALA A 303 18.35 -31.95 -43.96
N ARG A 304 18.19 -33.25 -44.23
CA ARG A 304 17.81 -33.72 -45.54
C ARG A 304 16.32 -33.43 -45.78
N ASN A 305 15.96 -33.10 -47.03
CA ASN A 305 14.57 -32.76 -47.36
C ASN A 305 13.58 -33.88 -47.00
N GLU A 306 14.02 -35.15 -47.04
CA GLU A 306 13.25 -36.32 -46.60
C GLU A 306 12.89 -36.31 -45.10
N GLN A 307 13.68 -35.64 -44.26
CA GLN A 307 13.49 -35.58 -42.77
C GLN A 307 12.61 -34.41 -42.36
N LEU A 308 12.40 -33.43 -43.24
CA LEU A 308 11.69 -32.20 -42.90
C LEU A 308 10.23 -32.42 -42.47
N PRO A 309 9.45 -33.31 -43.12
CA PRO A 309 8.05 -33.52 -42.72
C PRO A 309 7.92 -33.99 -41.26
N ASP A 310 8.78 -34.93 -40.84
CA ASP A 310 8.79 -35.46 -39.47
C ASP A 310 9.26 -34.39 -38.47
N LEU A 311 10.23 -33.55 -38.83
CA LEU A 311 10.74 -32.45 -38.01
C LEU A 311 9.68 -31.33 -37.83
N TYR A 312 9.00 -30.94 -38.90
CA TYR A 312 7.98 -29.88 -38.87
C TYR A 312 6.73 -30.27 -38.09
N GLU A 313 6.51 -31.56 -37.81
CA GLU A 313 5.43 -31.98 -36.94
C GLU A 313 5.59 -31.40 -35.52
N PHE A 314 6.83 -31.31 -35.00
CA PHE A 314 7.15 -30.90 -33.67
C PHE A 314 7.90 -29.56 -33.55
N ILE A 315 8.71 -29.20 -34.55
CA ILE A 315 9.44 -27.93 -34.59
C ILE A 315 8.45 -26.83 -35.02
N LYS A 316 7.66 -26.33 -34.06
CA LYS A 316 6.69 -25.27 -34.27
C LYS A 316 6.90 -24.18 -33.20
N LYS A 317 6.64 -22.93 -33.58
CA LYS A 317 6.67 -21.80 -32.66
C LYS A 317 5.82 -22.11 -31.43
N GLY A 318 6.40 -21.90 -30.23
CA GLY A 318 5.77 -22.14 -28.94
C GLY A 318 6.05 -23.51 -28.31
N ASN A 319 6.57 -24.50 -29.11
CA ASN A 319 6.98 -25.80 -28.58
C ASN A 319 8.33 -25.70 -27.86
N PHE A 320 8.59 -26.59 -26.93
CA PHE A 320 9.85 -26.71 -26.23
C PHE A 320 10.71 -27.82 -26.81
N LEU A 321 12.00 -27.53 -26.98
CA LEU A 321 13.00 -28.48 -27.46
C LEU A 321 14.17 -28.55 -26.48
N LYS A 322 14.67 -29.76 -26.22
CA LYS A 322 16.00 -30.01 -25.63
C LYS A 322 16.96 -30.32 -26.81
N ILE A 323 17.98 -29.50 -26.98
CA ILE A 323 18.88 -29.51 -28.12
C ILE A 323 20.31 -29.67 -27.67
N LYS A 324 21.03 -30.63 -28.24
CA LYS A 324 22.46 -30.83 -28.05
C LYS A 324 23.22 -30.42 -29.31
N GLY A 325 24.21 -29.56 -29.16
CA GLY A 325 25.01 -29.06 -30.29
C GLY A 325 26.26 -28.32 -29.80
N ILE A 326 26.96 -27.66 -30.70
CA ILE A 326 28.22 -26.97 -30.43
C ILE A 326 27.97 -25.45 -30.49
N ALA A 327 28.19 -24.77 -29.37
CA ALA A 327 28.18 -23.32 -29.31
C ALA A 327 29.47 -22.79 -29.97
N SER A 328 29.32 -22.07 -31.06
CA SER A 328 30.43 -21.54 -31.86
C SER A 328 30.08 -20.19 -32.47
N MET A 329 31.10 -19.39 -32.78
CA MET A 329 30.91 -18.14 -33.51
C MET A 329 30.48 -18.42 -34.95
N ASP A 330 29.36 -17.89 -35.38
CA ASP A 330 28.95 -17.96 -36.78
C ASP A 330 29.85 -17.06 -37.63
N LYS A 331 30.27 -17.61 -38.76
CA LYS A 331 31.21 -16.93 -39.67
C LYS A 331 30.61 -15.73 -40.42
N TYR A 332 29.28 -15.70 -40.56
CA TYR A 332 28.58 -14.68 -41.34
C TYR A 332 28.00 -13.59 -40.47
N ASP A 333 27.33 -13.99 -39.37
CA ASP A 333 26.62 -13.06 -38.51
C ASP A 333 27.48 -12.57 -37.36
N GLN A 334 28.67 -13.21 -37.12
CA GLN A 334 29.57 -12.94 -35.99
C GLN A 334 28.88 -13.00 -34.61
N GLU A 335 27.83 -13.81 -34.53
CA GLU A 335 27.11 -14.08 -33.28
C GLU A 335 27.34 -15.51 -32.81
N ILE A 336 27.18 -15.76 -31.53
CA ILE A 336 27.26 -17.12 -31.00
C ILE A 336 26.02 -17.88 -31.41
N THR A 337 26.20 -19.02 -32.06
CA THR A 337 25.11 -19.91 -32.49
C THR A 337 25.39 -21.34 -32.08
N ILE A 338 24.34 -22.13 -31.88
CA ILE A 338 24.49 -23.57 -31.73
C ILE A 338 24.44 -24.21 -33.11
N ALA A 339 25.58 -24.78 -33.54
CA ALA A 339 25.74 -25.50 -34.78
C ALA A 339 26.03 -26.99 -34.52
N ASN A 340 26.22 -27.77 -35.58
CA ASN A 340 26.52 -29.21 -35.51
C ASN A 340 25.61 -29.95 -34.50
N VAL A 341 24.29 -29.72 -34.61
CA VAL A 341 23.29 -30.33 -33.78
C VAL A 341 23.38 -31.87 -33.83
N SER A 342 23.73 -32.49 -32.72
CA SER A 342 23.88 -33.93 -32.57
C SER A 342 22.61 -34.64 -32.13
N GLY A 343 21.69 -33.93 -31.49
CA GLY A 343 20.42 -34.47 -31.03
C GLY A 343 19.37 -33.40 -30.73
N ILE A 344 18.11 -33.70 -31.00
CA ILE A 344 16.95 -32.91 -30.61
C ILE A 344 15.92 -33.82 -29.98
N ARG A 345 15.43 -33.45 -28.82
CA ARG A 345 14.31 -34.10 -28.11
C ARG A 345 13.18 -33.11 -27.85
N LYS A 346 11.99 -33.63 -27.53
CA LYS A 346 10.95 -32.80 -26.93
C LYS A 346 11.46 -32.25 -25.61
N GLY A 347 11.40 -30.93 -25.48
CA GLY A 347 11.76 -30.24 -24.24
C GLY A 347 10.60 -30.14 -23.28
N SER A 348 10.93 -29.89 -22.03
CA SER A 348 9.96 -29.56 -20.97
C SER A 348 9.83 -28.05 -20.81
N ASP A 349 8.63 -27.57 -20.51
CA ASP A 349 8.41 -26.20 -20.07
C ASP A 349 8.84 -26.10 -18.61
N ASN A 350 10.04 -25.55 -18.38
CA ASN A 350 10.62 -25.38 -17.05
C ASN A 350 10.33 -24.01 -16.45
N ARG A 351 9.40 -23.22 -17.05
CA ARG A 351 9.01 -21.94 -16.44
C ARG A 351 8.40 -22.21 -15.08
N SER A 352 8.84 -21.43 -14.08
CA SER A 352 8.18 -21.42 -12.79
C SER A 352 6.76 -20.86 -12.96
N VAL A 353 5.79 -21.73 -13.02
CA VAL A 353 4.38 -21.34 -13.04
C VAL A 353 3.96 -21.12 -11.59
N ARG A 354 3.50 -19.91 -11.27
CA ARG A 354 2.88 -19.67 -9.97
C ARG A 354 1.61 -20.51 -9.86
N ASN A 355 1.54 -21.29 -8.79
CA ASN A 355 0.39 -22.10 -8.44
C ASN A 355 -0.14 -21.70 -7.08
N ASP A 356 -1.45 -21.65 -6.93
CA ASP A 356 -2.06 -21.58 -5.61
C ASP A 356 -2.05 -22.99 -4.99
N LEU A 357 -1.22 -23.19 -3.98
CA LEU A 357 -1.08 -24.44 -3.25
C LEU A 357 -1.95 -24.53 -1.99
N SER A 358 -2.76 -23.49 -1.72
CA SER A 358 -3.66 -23.46 -0.57
C SER A 358 -4.68 -24.60 -0.65
N LEU A 359 -4.90 -25.29 0.46
CA LEU A 359 -5.93 -26.34 0.57
C LEU A 359 -7.34 -25.74 0.48
N HIS A 360 -7.54 -24.56 1.07
CA HIS A 360 -8.79 -23.82 1.03
C HIS A 360 -8.65 -22.64 0.10
N LYS A 361 -9.32 -22.70 -1.05
CA LYS A 361 -9.29 -21.64 -2.04
C LYS A 361 -10.16 -20.46 -1.61
N ARG A 362 -9.58 -19.28 -1.56
CA ARG A 362 -10.31 -18.02 -1.34
C ARG A 362 -11.04 -17.61 -2.62
N VAL A 363 -12.21 -17.00 -2.49
CA VAL A 363 -12.86 -16.27 -3.58
C VAL A 363 -12.35 -14.85 -3.56
N GLU A 364 -11.74 -14.41 -4.67
CA GLU A 364 -11.33 -13.03 -4.83
C GLU A 364 -12.55 -12.17 -5.16
N LEU A 365 -12.83 -11.16 -4.33
CA LEU A 365 -13.98 -10.26 -4.49
C LEU A 365 -13.58 -8.86 -4.98
N HIS A 366 -12.28 -8.57 -5.09
CA HIS A 366 -11.74 -7.29 -5.50
C HIS A 366 -10.62 -7.51 -6.53
N CYS A 367 -10.95 -7.50 -7.82
CA CYS A 367 -10.03 -7.84 -8.89
C CYS A 367 -10.23 -6.94 -10.12
N HIS A 368 -9.12 -6.35 -10.56
CA HIS A 368 -9.08 -5.44 -11.70
C HIS A 368 -8.60 -6.13 -12.98
N THR A 369 -9.27 -5.81 -14.08
CA THR A 369 -8.84 -6.17 -15.43
C THR A 369 -8.15 -4.97 -16.10
N LYS A 370 -7.68 -5.15 -17.33
CA LYS A 370 -7.17 -4.03 -18.14
C LYS A 370 -8.19 -2.92 -18.43
N MET A 371 -9.45 -3.07 -18.03
CA MET A 371 -10.47 -2.04 -18.15
C MET A 371 -10.44 -1.05 -16.98
N SER A 372 -9.70 -1.35 -15.91
CA SER A 372 -9.33 -0.40 -14.86
C SER A 372 -8.18 0.47 -15.37
N ASP A 373 -8.49 1.71 -15.73
CA ASP A 373 -7.56 2.66 -16.36
C ASP A 373 -6.36 2.93 -15.43
N MET A 374 -5.14 2.83 -15.99
CA MET A 374 -3.85 3.02 -15.32
C MET A 374 -3.57 2.05 -14.15
N ASP A 375 -4.35 0.97 -13.99
CA ASP A 375 -4.21 0.03 -12.87
C ASP A 375 -4.07 -1.42 -13.36
N GLY A 376 -5.11 -1.98 -13.98
CA GLY A 376 -5.09 -3.37 -14.44
C GLY A 376 -4.40 -3.57 -15.80
N VAL A 377 -3.70 -4.70 -15.97
CA VAL A 377 -3.02 -5.05 -17.24
C VAL A 377 -3.52 -6.37 -17.84
N SER A 378 -4.20 -7.21 -17.05
CA SER A 378 -4.64 -8.55 -17.47
C SER A 378 -6.01 -8.52 -18.12
N TYR A 379 -6.23 -9.36 -19.13
CA TYR A 379 -7.56 -9.55 -19.71
C TYR A 379 -8.46 -10.36 -18.78
N ALA A 380 -9.75 -10.06 -18.73
CA ALA A 380 -10.72 -10.80 -17.92
C ALA A 380 -10.70 -12.31 -18.22
N LYS A 381 -10.57 -12.68 -19.51
CA LYS A 381 -10.45 -14.09 -19.94
C LYS A 381 -9.25 -14.82 -19.35
N ASP A 382 -8.13 -14.12 -19.17
CA ASP A 382 -6.90 -14.75 -18.68
C ASP A 382 -6.96 -14.89 -17.14
N ILE A 383 -7.52 -13.91 -16.45
CA ILE A 383 -7.82 -13.97 -15.01
C ILE A 383 -8.75 -15.15 -14.70
N ILE A 384 -9.86 -15.29 -15.44
CA ILE A 384 -10.83 -16.39 -15.27
C ILE A 384 -10.17 -17.75 -15.50
N LYS A 385 -9.41 -17.91 -16.59
CA LYS A 385 -8.71 -19.18 -16.89
C LYS A 385 -7.69 -19.52 -15.82
N GLN A 386 -6.97 -18.52 -15.32
CA GLN A 386 -5.97 -18.72 -14.27
C GLN A 386 -6.64 -19.14 -12.95
N ALA A 387 -7.72 -18.50 -12.54
CA ALA A 387 -8.48 -18.88 -11.36
C ALA A 387 -9.01 -20.33 -11.45
N ILE A 388 -9.55 -20.71 -12.61
CA ILE A 388 -9.99 -22.09 -12.86
C ILE A 388 -8.80 -23.08 -12.78
N SER A 389 -7.65 -22.74 -13.40
CA SER A 389 -6.46 -23.60 -13.38
C SER A 389 -5.91 -23.83 -11.96
N TRP A 390 -6.10 -22.87 -11.08
CA TRP A 390 -5.71 -22.96 -9.66
C TRP A 390 -6.76 -23.65 -8.79
N GLY A 391 -7.92 -24.02 -9.35
CA GLY A 391 -8.99 -24.72 -8.65
C GLY A 391 -9.89 -23.82 -7.81
N HIS A 392 -9.90 -22.51 -8.06
CA HIS A 392 -10.85 -21.59 -7.44
C HIS A 392 -12.28 -21.92 -7.89
N LYS A 393 -13.27 -21.55 -7.08
CA LYS A 393 -14.71 -21.77 -7.37
C LYS A 393 -15.38 -20.54 -7.97
N ALA A 394 -14.84 -19.36 -7.71
CA ALA A 394 -15.35 -18.10 -8.24
C ALA A 394 -14.26 -17.04 -8.23
N ILE A 395 -14.52 -15.97 -8.98
CA ILE A 395 -13.76 -14.72 -8.95
C ILE A 395 -14.70 -13.56 -9.28
N ALA A 396 -14.54 -12.42 -8.62
CA ALA A 396 -15.21 -11.20 -9.00
C ALA A 396 -14.40 -10.42 -10.05
N ILE A 397 -15.08 -9.67 -10.88
CA ILE A 397 -14.51 -8.66 -11.78
C ILE A 397 -15.08 -7.32 -11.31
N THR A 398 -14.19 -6.44 -10.81
CA THR A 398 -14.55 -5.19 -10.11
C THR A 398 -13.68 -4.04 -10.59
N ASP A 399 -13.75 -3.71 -11.87
CA ASP A 399 -12.99 -2.61 -12.45
C ASP A 399 -13.42 -1.24 -11.89
N HIS A 400 -12.49 -0.27 -11.88
CA HIS A 400 -12.72 1.09 -11.41
C HIS A 400 -13.80 1.82 -12.19
N GLY A 401 -14.96 2.01 -11.58
CA GLY A 401 -16.07 2.82 -12.10
C GLY A 401 -16.70 2.34 -13.39
N VAL A 402 -16.30 1.19 -13.92
CA VAL A 402 -16.71 0.68 -15.24
C VAL A 402 -17.06 -0.81 -15.21
N VAL A 403 -17.81 -1.26 -16.21
CA VAL A 403 -18.29 -2.64 -16.35
C VAL A 403 -18.00 -3.26 -17.72
N GLN A 404 -17.08 -2.68 -18.51
CA GLN A 404 -16.79 -3.14 -19.87
C GLN A 404 -16.24 -4.57 -19.94
N ALA A 405 -15.54 -5.03 -18.91
CA ALA A 405 -15.01 -6.39 -18.85
C ALA A 405 -16.10 -7.49 -18.76
N PHE A 406 -17.34 -7.14 -18.41
CA PHE A 406 -18.44 -8.10 -18.26
C PHE A 406 -18.73 -8.88 -19.53
N THR A 407 -18.67 -8.23 -20.68
CA THR A 407 -18.90 -8.90 -21.99
C THR A 407 -17.81 -9.94 -22.27
N GLU A 408 -16.53 -9.60 -22.04
CA GLU A 408 -15.42 -10.54 -22.22
C GLU A 408 -15.53 -11.71 -21.23
N ALA A 409 -15.84 -11.43 -19.96
CA ALA A 409 -16.01 -12.44 -18.94
C ALA A 409 -17.17 -13.41 -19.27
N TYR A 410 -18.30 -12.88 -19.69
CA TYR A 410 -19.47 -13.67 -20.07
C TYR A 410 -19.19 -14.62 -21.26
N HIS A 411 -18.63 -14.10 -22.35
CA HIS A 411 -18.26 -14.93 -23.50
C HIS A 411 -17.20 -15.97 -23.16
N THR A 412 -16.24 -15.60 -22.30
CA THR A 412 -15.23 -16.55 -21.82
C THR A 412 -15.86 -17.72 -21.07
N MET A 413 -16.84 -17.44 -20.20
CA MET A 413 -17.57 -18.49 -19.48
C MET A 413 -18.37 -19.39 -20.42
N GLN A 414 -19.11 -18.81 -21.37
CA GLN A 414 -19.84 -19.60 -22.39
C GLN A 414 -18.90 -20.53 -23.17
N ASP A 415 -17.75 -20.04 -23.65
CA ASP A 415 -16.78 -20.83 -24.37
C ASP A 415 -16.18 -21.97 -23.53
N LEU A 416 -15.92 -21.71 -22.26
CA LEU A 416 -15.41 -22.71 -21.33
C LEU A 416 -16.45 -23.77 -20.99
N GLU A 417 -17.68 -23.38 -20.66
CA GLU A 417 -18.79 -24.30 -20.42
C GLU A 417 -19.05 -25.20 -21.62
N PHE A 418 -19.04 -24.65 -22.82
CA PHE A 418 -19.16 -25.43 -24.06
C PHE A 418 -18.04 -26.48 -24.20
N LYS A 419 -16.78 -26.11 -23.90
CA LYS A 419 -15.63 -27.02 -23.97
C LYS A 419 -15.69 -28.14 -22.95
N TYR A 420 -16.11 -27.84 -21.69
CA TYR A 420 -16.28 -28.83 -20.63
C TYR A 420 -17.44 -29.79 -20.96
N ASN A 421 -18.58 -29.25 -21.38
CA ASN A 421 -19.73 -30.06 -21.78
C ASN A 421 -19.40 -31.03 -22.95
N LYS A 422 -18.58 -30.58 -23.92
CA LYS A 422 -18.10 -31.43 -25.02
C LYS A 422 -17.26 -32.61 -24.53
N LYS A 423 -16.59 -32.47 -23.38
CA LYS A 423 -15.81 -33.54 -22.73
C LYS A 423 -16.66 -34.41 -21.78
N GLY A 424 -17.94 -34.10 -21.59
CA GLY A 424 -18.81 -34.75 -20.62
C GLY A 424 -18.55 -34.31 -19.17
N GLU A 425 -17.85 -33.18 -18.99
CA GLU A 425 -17.51 -32.60 -17.68
C GLU A 425 -18.39 -31.36 -17.43
N LYS A 426 -18.69 -31.08 -16.16
CA LYS A 426 -19.38 -29.84 -15.76
C LYS A 426 -18.36 -28.86 -15.19
N LEU A 427 -18.34 -27.65 -15.70
CA LEU A 427 -17.53 -26.58 -15.12
C LEU A 427 -18.18 -26.08 -13.82
N ASP A 428 -17.48 -26.24 -12.69
CA ASP A 428 -17.91 -25.76 -11.38
C ASP A 428 -17.13 -24.47 -11.02
N PHE A 429 -17.48 -23.39 -11.72
CA PHE A 429 -16.87 -22.09 -11.55
C PHE A 429 -17.88 -20.98 -11.84
N LYS A 430 -17.78 -19.85 -11.10
CA LYS A 430 -18.67 -18.70 -11.26
C LYS A 430 -17.87 -17.40 -11.37
N VAL A 431 -18.25 -16.53 -12.31
CA VAL A 431 -17.85 -15.13 -12.32
C VAL A 431 -18.86 -14.30 -11.54
N ILE A 432 -18.38 -13.50 -10.61
CA ILE A 432 -19.16 -12.53 -9.85
C ILE A 432 -18.96 -11.16 -10.53
N TYR A 433 -20.05 -10.51 -10.90
CA TYR A 433 -20.03 -9.23 -11.59
C TYR A 433 -20.17 -8.10 -10.58
N GLY A 434 -19.22 -7.16 -10.60
CA GLY A 434 -19.20 -6.02 -9.69
C GLY A 434 -18.45 -4.83 -10.26
N VAL A 435 -18.33 -3.79 -9.47
CA VAL A 435 -17.57 -2.58 -9.79
C VAL A 435 -16.87 -2.08 -8.53
N GLU A 436 -15.66 -1.58 -8.64
CA GLU A 436 -15.09 -0.72 -7.63
C GLU A 436 -15.55 0.71 -7.90
N ALA A 437 -16.50 1.15 -7.11
CA ALA A 437 -17.18 2.43 -7.26
C ALA A 437 -16.42 3.55 -6.54
N TYR A 438 -16.54 4.76 -7.04
CA TYR A 438 -16.12 5.98 -6.37
C TYR A 438 -17.29 6.54 -5.55
N LEU A 439 -17.42 6.04 -4.33
CA LEU A 439 -18.52 6.36 -3.40
C LEU A 439 -18.34 7.76 -2.83
N VAL A 440 -19.40 8.54 -2.75
CA VAL A 440 -19.46 9.81 -2.02
C VAL A 440 -20.55 9.78 -0.98
N ASP A 441 -20.27 10.33 0.21
CA ASP A 441 -21.24 10.38 1.31
C ASP A 441 -22.06 11.68 1.26
N ASP A 442 -23.16 11.62 0.55
CA ASP A 442 -24.19 12.67 0.47
C ASP A 442 -25.26 12.53 1.56
N THR A 443 -25.07 11.58 2.48
CA THR A 443 -26.02 11.33 3.59
C THR A 443 -25.56 11.98 4.89
N ARG A 444 -24.39 12.65 4.91
CA ARG A 444 -23.85 13.36 6.07
C ARG A 444 -24.78 14.49 6.45
N LYS A 445 -25.03 14.62 7.74
CA LYS A 445 -25.88 15.68 8.28
C LYS A 445 -25.05 16.92 8.58
N ILE A 446 -25.63 18.09 8.32
CA ILE A 446 -25.01 19.37 8.62
C ILE A 446 -24.91 19.57 10.15
N VAL A 447 -25.91 19.10 10.87
CA VAL A 447 -25.97 19.15 12.34
C VAL A 447 -25.93 17.74 12.92
N ILE A 448 -25.05 17.53 13.85
CA ILE A 448 -24.93 16.26 14.62
C ILE A 448 -25.57 16.46 15.98
N ASN A 449 -26.31 15.46 16.47
CA ASN A 449 -27.03 15.43 17.74
C ASN A 449 -27.94 16.66 17.99
N PRO A 450 -28.81 17.06 17.03
CA PRO A 450 -29.75 18.15 17.26
C PRO A 450 -30.72 17.76 18.38
N ALA A 451 -31.12 18.74 19.20
CA ALA A 451 -32.02 18.57 20.34
C ALA A 451 -33.09 19.68 20.38
N GLY A 452 -33.60 20.05 19.21
CA GLY A 452 -34.66 21.09 19.12
C GLY A 452 -34.15 22.53 19.22
N GLN A 453 -32.83 22.77 19.13
CA GLN A 453 -32.26 24.12 19.23
C GLN A 453 -32.61 24.98 17.99
N ASP A 454 -32.68 26.29 18.20
CA ASP A 454 -32.80 27.27 17.13
C ASP A 454 -31.51 28.09 16.96
N PHE A 455 -31.46 28.95 15.94
CA PHE A 455 -30.30 29.81 15.68
C PHE A 455 -30.23 31.07 16.54
N LYS A 456 -31.11 31.23 17.55
CA LYS A 456 -31.06 32.31 18.54
C LYS A 456 -30.32 31.91 19.79
N GLY A 457 -29.94 30.63 19.93
CA GLY A 457 -29.16 30.10 21.04
C GLY A 457 -27.75 30.66 21.15
N GLU A 458 -27.00 30.11 22.09
CA GLU A 458 -25.57 30.40 22.22
C GLU A 458 -24.74 29.39 21.44
N PHE A 459 -23.71 29.85 20.74
CA PHE A 459 -22.82 29.02 19.92
C PHE A 459 -21.37 29.21 20.39
N VAL A 460 -20.60 28.14 20.32
CA VAL A 460 -19.13 28.19 20.44
C VAL A 460 -18.55 27.76 19.12
N VAL A 461 -17.94 28.72 18.42
CA VAL A 461 -17.20 28.45 17.18
C VAL A 461 -15.76 28.23 17.57
N PHE A 462 -15.16 27.12 17.13
CA PHE A 462 -13.80 26.73 17.54
C PHE A 462 -13.01 26.12 16.39
N ASP A 463 -11.70 26.13 16.57
CA ASP A 463 -10.71 25.56 15.67
C ASP A 463 -9.56 25.02 16.49
N LEU A 464 -8.87 23.99 15.98
CA LEU A 464 -7.73 23.32 16.62
C LEU A 464 -6.51 23.33 15.71
N GLU A 465 -5.34 23.62 16.30
CA GLU A 465 -4.08 23.25 15.68
C GLU A 465 -3.55 21.96 16.31
N THR A 466 -2.97 21.08 15.46
CA THR A 466 -2.59 19.73 15.88
C THR A 466 -1.22 19.33 15.30
N THR A 467 -0.60 18.28 15.87
CA THR A 467 0.67 17.74 15.35
C THR A 467 0.52 16.91 14.07
N GLY A 468 -0.72 16.61 13.66
CA GLY A 468 -1.06 15.84 12.48
C GLY A 468 -2.56 15.61 12.35
N PHE A 469 -2.98 14.63 11.54
CA PHE A 469 -4.38 14.48 11.14
C PHE A 469 -5.14 13.41 11.90
N SER A 470 -4.47 12.55 12.67
CA SER A 470 -5.09 11.42 13.36
C SER A 470 -5.31 11.70 14.85
N ALA A 471 -6.56 11.81 15.27
CA ALA A 471 -6.92 12.01 16.68
C ALA A 471 -6.49 10.84 17.60
N LEU A 472 -6.07 9.68 17.06
CA LEU A 472 -5.56 8.56 17.85
C LEU A 472 -4.11 8.73 18.28
N VAL A 473 -3.25 9.25 17.36
CA VAL A 473 -1.79 9.32 17.56
C VAL A 473 -1.27 10.74 17.66
N ASP A 474 -1.91 11.69 16.98
CA ASP A 474 -1.53 13.10 17.00
C ASP A 474 -2.08 13.85 18.22
N ARG A 475 -1.53 15.03 18.48
CA ARG A 475 -1.82 15.82 19.66
C ARG A 475 -2.31 17.21 19.29
N VAL A 476 -3.19 17.78 20.13
CA VAL A 476 -3.59 19.18 20.04
C VAL A 476 -2.43 20.06 20.52
N ILE A 477 -2.17 21.17 19.82
CA ILE A 477 -1.14 22.17 20.17
C ILE A 477 -1.71 23.57 20.42
N GLU A 478 -2.91 23.89 19.91
CA GLU A 478 -3.65 25.11 20.23
C GLU A 478 -5.17 24.85 20.18
N ILE A 479 -5.92 25.46 21.08
CA ILE A 479 -7.38 25.53 21.05
C ILE A 479 -7.78 27.01 20.95
N GLY A 480 -8.48 27.36 19.87
CA GLY A 480 -9.07 28.68 19.68
C GLY A 480 -10.59 28.59 19.59
N ALA A 481 -11.31 29.42 20.37
CA ALA A 481 -12.76 29.44 20.29
C ALA A 481 -13.33 30.82 20.61
N VAL A 482 -14.48 31.10 20.02
CA VAL A 482 -15.27 32.30 20.30
C VAL A 482 -16.71 31.92 20.62
N LYS A 483 -17.29 32.57 21.64
CA LYS A 483 -18.67 32.38 22.03
C LYS A 483 -19.56 33.44 21.38
N ILE A 484 -20.59 33.02 20.69
CA ILE A 484 -21.58 33.89 20.06
C ILE A 484 -22.87 33.89 20.91
N LYS A 485 -23.38 35.07 21.16
CA LYS A 485 -24.69 35.31 21.80
C LYS A 485 -25.34 36.52 21.15
N ASN A 486 -26.62 36.41 20.77
CA ASN A 486 -27.36 37.49 20.09
C ASN A 486 -26.67 38.03 18.83
N ASN A 487 -26.04 37.15 18.04
CA ASN A 487 -25.25 37.45 16.83
C ASN A 487 -23.99 38.30 17.06
N GLU A 488 -23.50 38.39 18.29
CA GLU A 488 -22.24 39.08 18.63
C GLU A 488 -21.30 38.12 19.33
N ILE A 489 -20.00 38.30 19.12
CA ILE A 489 -18.96 37.57 19.84
C ILE A 489 -18.84 38.19 21.22
N VAL A 490 -19.15 37.41 22.27
CA VAL A 490 -19.21 37.88 23.68
C VAL A 490 -18.03 37.39 24.50
N ASP A 491 -17.37 36.31 24.12
CA ASP A 491 -16.26 35.73 24.88
C ASP A 491 -15.28 34.98 23.96
N ARG A 492 -14.05 34.75 24.42
CA ARG A 492 -12.99 34.08 23.69
C ARG A 492 -12.25 33.08 24.60
N PHE A 493 -11.89 31.95 24.04
CA PHE A 493 -11.01 30.99 24.63
C PHE A 493 -9.82 30.76 23.65
N SER A 494 -8.60 31.03 24.12
CA SER A 494 -7.40 30.85 23.30
C SER A 494 -6.26 30.37 24.19
N THR A 495 -5.73 29.20 23.91
CA THR A 495 -4.64 28.63 24.69
C THR A 495 -3.80 27.66 23.89
N PHE A 496 -2.48 27.73 24.09
CA PHE A 496 -1.59 26.68 23.65
C PHE A 496 -1.75 25.43 24.51
N VAL A 497 -1.54 24.26 23.92
CA VAL A 497 -1.56 22.97 24.61
C VAL A 497 -0.19 22.32 24.43
N ASN A 498 0.40 21.86 25.54
CA ASN A 498 1.65 21.11 25.47
C ASN A 498 1.39 19.69 24.98
N PRO A 499 1.84 19.31 23.76
CA PRO A 499 1.60 17.98 23.20
C PRO A 499 2.44 16.89 23.87
N GLN A 500 3.46 17.27 24.69
CA GLN A 500 4.43 16.36 25.32
C GLN A 500 5.28 15.55 24.30
N ILE A 501 5.25 15.94 23.05
CA ILE A 501 6.06 15.40 21.95
C ILE A 501 6.60 16.56 21.12
N PRO A 502 7.73 16.39 20.42
CA PRO A 502 8.28 17.43 19.55
C PRO A 502 7.35 17.76 18.38
N ILE A 503 7.17 19.05 18.11
CA ILE A 503 6.44 19.53 16.95
C ILE A 503 7.32 19.39 15.71
N SER A 504 6.84 18.67 14.69
CA SER A 504 7.58 18.47 13.46
C SER A 504 7.78 19.79 12.69
N PHE A 505 8.86 19.88 11.92
CA PHE A 505 9.13 21.05 11.08
C PHE A 505 7.98 21.39 10.13
N ARG A 506 7.30 20.36 9.59
CA ARG A 506 6.15 20.52 8.70
C ARG A 506 4.99 21.24 9.40
N ILE A 507 4.69 20.83 10.62
CA ILE A 507 3.61 21.44 11.43
C ILE A 507 3.97 22.87 11.83
N GLU A 508 5.19 23.10 12.30
CA GLU A 508 5.62 24.46 12.63
C GLU A 508 5.61 25.38 11.41
N ASN A 509 6.02 24.93 10.24
CA ASN A 509 5.97 25.73 9.02
C ASN A 509 4.52 26.01 8.56
N LEU A 510 3.57 25.13 8.88
CA LEU A 510 2.16 25.27 8.58
C LEU A 510 1.48 26.24 9.56
N THR A 511 1.67 26.03 10.88
CA THR A 511 0.91 26.71 11.94
C THR A 511 1.68 27.89 12.56
N GLY A 512 2.98 27.97 12.34
CA GLY A 512 3.87 28.89 13.03
C GLY A 512 4.13 28.55 14.51
N ILE A 513 3.57 27.44 15.02
CA ILE A 513 3.69 27.01 16.42
C ILE A 513 4.90 26.10 16.57
N ASN A 514 5.76 26.41 17.51
CA ASN A 514 6.96 25.63 17.82
C ASN A 514 7.00 25.14 19.28
N ASP A 515 7.93 24.24 19.58
CA ASP A 515 8.09 23.66 20.90
C ASP A 515 8.21 24.70 22.04
N GLN A 516 8.91 25.82 21.78
CA GLN A 516 9.13 26.86 22.82
C GLN A 516 7.84 27.56 23.21
N MET A 517 6.88 27.67 22.30
CA MET A 517 5.59 28.31 22.54
C MET A 517 4.68 27.47 23.44
N VAL A 518 4.73 26.14 23.25
CA VAL A 518 3.81 25.20 23.91
C VAL A 518 4.36 24.56 25.18
N MET A 519 5.69 24.53 25.38
CA MET A 519 6.34 23.75 26.44
C MET A 519 5.95 24.16 27.87
N ASN A 520 5.52 25.41 28.09
CA ASN A 520 5.09 25.90 29.40
C ASN A 520 3.56 25.95 29.55
N SER A 521 2.81 25.51 28.56
CA SER A 521 1.35 25.42 28.57
C SER A 521 0.89 24.17 29.30
N GLY A 522 -0.37 24.13 29.70
CA GLY A 522 -0.98 22.91 30.25
C GLY A 522 -1.07 21.80 29.20
N THR A 523 -1.14 20.57 29.69
CA THR A 523 -1.43 19.43 28.80
C THR A 523 -2.92 19.40 28.44
N ILE A 524 -3.29 18.54 27.45
CA ILE A 524 -4.70 18.44 27.05
C ILE A 524 -5.61 18.02 28.23
N GLU A 525 -5.10 17.16 29.12
CA GLU A 525 -5.84 16.70 30.30
C GLU A 525 -6.12 17.84 31.30
N GLN A 526 -5.29 18.88 31.30
CA GLN A 526 -5.47 20.05 32.15
C GLN A 526 -6.39 21.10 31.53
N ILE A 527 -6.36 21.24 30.19
CA ILE A 527 -7.05 22.30 29.45
C ILE A 527 -8.45 21.89 29.01
N LEU A 528 -8.63 20.63 28.61
CA LEU A 528 -9.90 20.16 28.03
C LEU A 528 -11.10 20.32 28.97
N PRO A 529 -11.01 20.09 30.30
CA PRO A 529 -12.14 20.35 31.20
C PRO A 529 -12.61 21.80 31.18
N ASP A 530 -11.69 22.77 31.13
CA ASP A 530 -12.01 24.19 31.07
C ASP A 530 -12.67 24.56 29.74
N PHE A 531 -12.20 23.95 28.62
CA PHE A 531 -12.80 24.12 27.32
C PHE A 531 -14.22 23.53 27.27
N ILE A 532 -14.45 22.33 27.82
CA ILE A 532 -15.78 21.71 27.92
C ILE A 532 -16.73 22.59 28.75
N GLU A 533 -16.28 23.14 29.87
CA GLU A 533 -17.11 24.06 30.65
C GLU A 533 -17.41 25.36 29.88
N PHE A 534 -16.45 25.87 29.09
CA PHE A 534 -16.67 27.01 28.20
C PHE A 534 -17.75 26.72 27.16
N CYS A 535 -17.84 25.47 26.64
CA CYS A 535 -18.83 25.03 25.65
C CYS A 535 -20.21 24.71 26.25
N LYS A 536 -20.33 24.65 27.55
CA LYS A 536 -21.55 24.17 28.23
C LYS A 536 -22.80 24.96 27.85
N GLY A 537 -23.83 24.24 27.44
CA GLY A 537 -25.12 24.80 27.02
C GLY A 537 -25.11 25.47 25.66
N CYS A 538 -24.00 25.46 24.96
CA CYS A 538 -23.86 26.02 23.62
C CYS A 538 -23.92 24.92 22.54
N VAL A 539 -24.32 25.29 21.34
CA VAL A 539 -24.11 24.49 20.11
C VAL A 539 -22.68 24.76 19.62
N MET A 540 -21.92 23.71 19.36
CA MET A 540 -20.55 23.85 18.84
C MET A 540 -20.56 24.02 17.32
N VAL A 541 -19.63 24.79 16.79
CA VAL A 541 -19.52 25.05 15.35
C VAL A 541 -18.04 25.00 14.96
N ALA A 542 -17.71 24.27 13.89
CA ALA A 542 -16.35 24.29 13.36
C ALA A 542 -16.34 24.16 11.84
N HIS A 543 -15.20 24.44 11.22
CA HIS A 543 -15.01 24.33 9.80
C HIS A 543 -14.40 22.99 9.42
N ASN A 544 -15.18 22.07 8.83
CA ASN A 544 -14.90 20.63 8.74
C ASN A 544 -14.93 19.99 10.14
N ALA A 545 -15.99 20.26 10.86
CA ALA A 545 -16.17 20.03 12.30
C ALA A 545 -15.83 18.60 12.76
N GLU A 546 -15.95 17.60 11.89
CA GLU A 546 -15.62 16.21 12.22
C GLU A 546 -14.13 16.04 12.60
N PHE A 547 -13.22 16.80 11.98
CA PHE A 547 -11.80 16.78 12.31
C PHE A 547 -11.59 17.24 13.75
N ASP A 548 -12.01 18.45 14.08
CA ASP A 548 -11.79 19.07 15.39
C ASP A 548 -12.52 18.31 16.50
N MET A 549 -13.78 17.93 16.26
CA MET A 549 -14.58 17.16 17.18
C MET A 549 -13.98 15.79 17.49
N SER A 550 -13.31 15.14 16.52
CA SER A 550 -12.65 13.85 16.75
C SER A 550 -11.54 13.96 17.81
N PHE A 551 -10.73 15.02 17.78
CA PHE A 551 -9.71 15.27 18.79
C PHE A 551 -10.32 15.55 20.17
N ILE A 552 -11.36 16.38 20.23
CA ILE A 552 -12.03 16.70 21.49
C ILE A 552 -12.71 15.46 22.10
N ILE A 553 -13.49 14.72 21.32
CA ILE A 553 -14.22 13.54 21.79
C ILE A 553 -13.24 12.44 22.25
N ASN A 554 -12.23 12.10 21.43
CA ASN A 554 -11.26 11.06 21.78
C ASN A 554 -10.46 11.39 23.05
N ASN A 555 -10.10 12.67 23.28
CA ASN A 555 -9.43 13.05 24.51
C ASN A 555 -10.40 13.05 25.71
N ALA A 556 -11.65 13.47 25.54
CA ALA A 556 -12.67 13.38 26.58
C ALA A 556 -12.93 11.91 27.00
N GLU A 557 -13.07 11.00 26.03
CA GLU A 557 -13.24 9.56 26.25
C GLU A 557 -12.04 8.96 27.02
N LYS A 558 -10.80 9.30 26.64
CA LYS A 558 -9.58 8.86 27.36
C LYS A 558 -9.57 9.33 28.83
N MET A 559 -10.17 10.48 29.11
CA MET A 559 -10.32 11.02 30.47
C MET A 559 -11.56 10.51 31.20
N GLY A 560 -12.41 9.67 30.57
CA GLY A 560 -13.65 9.18 31.11
C GLY A 560 -14.75 10.26 31.23
N ILE A 561 -14.67 11.32 30.41
CA ILE A 561 -15.65 12.41 30.37
C ILE A 561 -16.66 12.09 29.29
N GLU A 562 -17.93 11.96 29.63
CA GLU A 562 -19.02 11.81 28.66
C GLU A 562 -19.28 13.16 27.98
N PHE A 563 -18.98 13.27 26.68
CA PHE A 563 -19.11 14.50 25.91
C PHE A 563 -19.70 14.23 24.54
N ALA A 564 -20.99 14.48 24.40
CA ALA A 564 -21.75 14.28 23.16
C ALA A 564 -22.54 15.56 22.78
N PRO A 565 -21.85 16.65 22.40
CA PRO A 565 -22.50 17.94 22.13
C PRO A 565 -23.26 17.92 20.81
N THR A 566 -24.22 18.87 20.67
CA THR A 566 -24.74 19.26 19.35
C THR A 566 -23.68 20.09 18.64
N TYR A 567 -23.36 19.75 17.37
CA TYR A 567 -22.43 20.56 16.59
C TYR A 567 -22.82 20.70 15.11
N ILE A 568 -22.34 21.76 14.48
CA ILE A 568 -22.62 22.17 13.08
C ILE A 568 -21.30 22.19 12.31
N ASP A 569 -21.33 21.60 11.10
CA ASP A 569 -20.24 21.66 10.13
C ASP A 569 -20.48 22.80 9.14
N THR A 570 -19.64 23.85 9.16
CA THR A 570 -19.79 25.01 8.27
C THR A 570 -19.40 24.71 6.84
N VAL A 571 -18.61 23.67 6.55
CA VAL A 571 -18.33 23.22 5.17
C VAL A 571 -19.61 22.66 4.54
N LEU A 572 -20.27 21.72 5.22
CA LEU A 572 -21.53 21.13 4.74
C LEU A 572 -22.63 22.18 4.63
N LEU A 573 -22.73 23.07 5.62
CA LEU A 573 -23.68 24.19 5.61
C LEU A 573 -23.42 25.13 4.41
N SER A 574 -22.14 25.45 4.13
CA SER A 574 -21.78 26.29 2.98
C SER A 574 -22.05 25.59 1.64
N GLN A 575 -21.83 24.29 1.54
CA GLN A 575 -22.19 23.49 0.34
C GLN A 575 -23.69 23.54 0.06
N PHE A 576 -24.50 23.44 1.09
CA PHE A 576 -25.96 23.55 0.96
C PHE A 576 -26.43 24.97 0.54
N LEU A 577 -25.85 26.01 1.14
CA LEU A 577 -26.31 27.39 0.93
C LEU A 577 -25.70 28.05 -0.32
N ILE A 578 -24.46 27.69 -0.67
CA ILE A 578 -23.66 28.34 -1.74
C ILE A 578 -23.08 27.27 -2.67
N PRO A 579 -23.89 26.47 -3.38
CA PRO A 579 -23.44 25.33 -4.17
C PRO A 579 -22.52 25.70 -5.35
N ALA A 580 -22.55 26.97 -5.78
CA ALA A 580 -21.79 27.45 -6.94
C ALA A 580 -20.28 27.60 -6.70
N LEU A 581 -19.79 27.53 -5.45
CA LEU A 581 -18.36 27.66 -5.17
C LEU A 581 -17.56 26.45 -5.69
N HIS A 582 -16.34 26.72 -6.16
CA HIS A 582 -15.44 25.69 -6.68
C HIS A 582 -14.78 24.86 -5.55
N ASN A 583 -14.60 25.46 -4.37
CA ASN A 583 -14.19 24.78 -3.13
C ASN A 583 -14.71 25.56 -1.91
N TYR A 584 -14.64 24.92 -0.73
CA TYR A 584 -15.17 25.45 0.51
C TYR A 584 -14.09 25.60 1.59
N LYS A 585 -12.84 25.89 1.18
CA LYS A 585 -11.77 26.25 2.12
C LYS A 585 -12.12 27.57 2.82
N LEU A 586 -11.63 27.75 4.05
CA LEU A 586 -11.87 28.94 4.85
C LEU A 586 -11.54 30.21 4.06
N ASP A 587 -10.38 30.29 3.41
CA ASP A 587 -9.96 31.39 2.55
C ASP A 587 -10.92 31.70 1.40
N THR A 588 -11.55 30.68 0.81
CA THR A 588 -12.50 30.88 -0.28
C THR A 588 -13.80 31.48 0.23
N LEU A 589 -14.26 30.98 1.38
CA LEU A 589 -15.49 31.46 2.03
C LEU A 589 -15.31 32.88 2.57
N THR A 590 -14.18 33.19 3.21
CA THR A 590 -13.88 34.55 3.71
C THR A 590 -13.91 35.57 2.59
N LYS A 591 -13.28 35.26 1.45
CA LYS A 591 -13.29 36.11 0.27
C LYS A 591 -14.69 36.26 -0.33
N HIS A 592 -15.43 35.17 -0.46
CA HIS A 592 -16.78 35.18 -1.06
C HIS A 592 -17.79 35.96 -0.19
N LEU A 593 -17.71 35.78 1.11
CA LEU A 593 -18.61 36.38 2.09
C LEU A 593 -18.09 37.73 2.61
N ASN A 594 -16.96 38.24 2.13
CA ASN A 594 -16.32 39.48 2.59
C ASN A 594 -16.11 39.47 4.11
N VAL A 595 -15.44 38.44 4.63
CA VAL A 595 -15.00 38.30 6.02
C VAL A 595 -13.51 38.59 6.09
N VAL A 596 -13.06 39.38 7.06
CA VAL A 596 -11.64 39.65 7.28
C VAL A 596 -11.02 38.47 8.01
N LEU A 597 -9.83 38.03 7.58
CA LEU A 597 -9.02 37.01 8.22
C LEU A 597 -7.61 37.58 8.38
N ASP A 598 -7.23 37.94 9.61
CA ASP A 598 -6.01 38.71 9.87
C ASP A 598 -4.76 37.81 9.96
N ASN A 599 -4.82 36.65 10.66
CA ASN A 599 -3.67 35.75 10.83
C ASN A 599 -4.11 34.29 10.60
N HIS A 600 -4.04 33.85 9.37
CA HIS A 600 -4.35 32.45 9.05
C HIS A 600 -3.41 31.48 9.75
N HIS A 601 -3.94 30.32 10.18
CA HIS A 601 -3.25 29.28 10.97
C HIS A 601 -2.94 29.70 12.43
N ARG A 602 -3.84 30.48 13.03
CA ARG A 602 -3.95 30.66 14.46
C ARG A 602 -5.38 30.28 14.84
N ALA A 603 -5.52 29.27 15.68
CA ALA A 603 -6.80 28.65 15.99
C ALA A 603 -7.90 29.67 16.39
N VAL A 604 -7.55 30.70 17.17
CA VAL A 604 -8.55 31.71 17.57
C VAL A 604 -8.96 32.63 16.42
N ASP A 605 -8.05 32.99 15.52
CA ASP A 605 -8.34 33.87 14.38
C ASP A 605 -9.18 33.12 13.33
N ASP A 606 -8.87 31.82 13.08
CA ASP A 606 -9.65 30.95 12.22
C ASP A 606 -11.05 30.66 12.80
N ALA A 607 -11.16 30.46 14.12
CA ALA A 607 -12.44 30.36 14.83
C ALA A 607 -13.28 31.67 14.69
N GLU A 608 -12.67 32.84 14.83
CA GLU A 608 -13.36 34.13 14.70
C GLU A 608 -13.82 34.36 13.24
N ALA A 609 -12.99 34.05 12.24
CA ALA A 609 -13.38 34.13 10.85
C ALA A 609 -14.53 33.13 10.55
N THR A 610 -14.45 31.90 11.08
CA THR A 610 -15.53 30.91 10.98
C THR A 610 -16.81 31.39 11.65
N ALA A 611 -16.72 32.08 12.79
CA ALA A 611 -17.87 32.69 13.45
C ALA A 611 -18.57 33.73 12.58
N HIS A 612 -17.82 34.62 11.96
CA HIS A 612 -18.38 35.62 11.05
C HIS A 612 -19.00 34.99 9.79
N ILE A 613 -18.38 33.92 9.25
CA ILE A 613 -18.95 33.12 8.15
C ILE A 613 -20.27 32.51 8.63
N PHE A 614 -20.28 31.84 9.79
CA PHE A 614 -21.45 31.18 10.35
C PHE A 614 -22.63 32.16 10.51
N LEU A 615 -22.40 33.34 11.07
CA LEU A 615 -23.44 34.36 11.22
C LEU A 615 -24.06 34.77 9.87
N LYS A 616 -23.27 34.89 8.82
CA LYS A 616 -23.77 35.18 7.46
C LYS A 616 -24.56 34.00 6.87
N LEU A 617 -24.10 32.77 7.11
CA LEU A 617 -24.82 31.57 6.69
C LEU A 617 -26.16 31.44 7.44
N VAL A 618 -26.22 31.75 8.74
CA VAL A 618 -27.49 31.79 9.52
C VAL A 618 -28.46 32.82 8.94
N GLN A 619 -27.97 33.99 8.51
CA GLN A 619 -28.83 34.94 7.83
C GLN A 619 -29.43 34.39 6.52
N MET A 620 -28.64 33.67 5.72
CA MET A 620 -29.11 33.01 4.51
C MET A 620 -30.13 31.87 4.82
N LEU A 621 -29.99 31.20 6.00
CA LEU A 621 -31.00 30.21 6.43
C LEU A 621 -32.33 30.88 6.76
N TYR A 622 -32.31 32.04 7.43
CA TYR A 622 -33.53 32.80 7.68
C TYR A 622 -34.24 33.27 6.40
N GLU A 623 -33.47 33.60 5.36
CA GLU A 623 -34.02 33.93 4.03
C GLU A 623 -34.71 32.74 3.34
N ARG A 624 -34.41 31.50 3.80
CA ARG A 624 -35.02 30.24 3.34
C ARG A 624 -36.06 29.67 4.32
N ASP A 625 -36.51 30.45 5.30
CA ASP A 625 -37.45 30.05 6.34
C ASP A 625 -36.95 28.85 7.20
N ILE A 626 -35.63 28.66 7.33
CA ILE A 626 -35.02 27.62 8.18
C ILE A 626 -34.60 28.27 9.51
N TYR A 627 -35.29 27.92 10.59
CA TYR A 627 -35.12 28.54 11.91
C TYR A 627 -34.59 27.60 12.98
N THR A 628 -34.61 26.31 12.75
CA THR A 628 -34.17 25.28 13.73
C THR A 628 -33.14 24.34 13.12
N LEU A 629 -32.32 23.74 13.99
CA LEU A 629 -31.27 22.78 13.60
C LEU A 629 -31.88 21.50 13.01
N ASP A 630 -33.03 21.05 13.53
CA ASP A 630 -33.72 19.86 13.00
C ASP A 630 -34.21 20.13 11.56
N LYS A 631 -34.83 21.29 11.33
CA LYS A 631 -35.30 21.68 9.98
C LYS A 631 -34.13 21.83 8.99
N LEU A 632 -32.98 22.32 9.45
CA LEU A 632 -31.79 22.38 8.65
C LEU A 632 -31.36 20.99 8.17
N ASN A 633 -31.39 19.96 9.03
CA ASN A 633 -31.06 18.60 8.63
C ASN A 633 -32.12 17.94 7.72
N GLU A 634 -33.38 18.34 7.84
CA GLU A 634 -34.45 17.85 6.96
C GLU A 634 -34.32 18.41 5.53
N GLU A 635 -34.03 19.71 5.40
CA GLU A 635 -33.94 20.41 4.12
C GLU A 635 -32.51 20.47 3.53
N GLY A 636 -31.50 20.24 4.34
CA GLY A 636 -30.06 20.38 4.02
C GLY A 636 -29.53 19.27 3.12
N THR A 637 -30.25 18.94 2.03
CA THR A 637 -29.78 18.00 1.02
C THR A 637 -28.93 18.71 -0.02
N LEU A 638 -27.81 18.06 -0.41
CA LEU A 638 -26.91 18.59 -1.43
C LEU A 638 -27.52 18.43 -2.82
N ASP A 639 -27.34 19.42 -3.68
CA ASP A 639 -27.66 19.31 -5.09
C ASP A 639 -26.62 18.48 -5.85
N ASP A 640 -26.94 18.03 -7.07
CA ASP A 640 -26.07 17.17 -7.87
C ASP A 640 -24.69 17.78 -8.13
N GLU A 641 -24.58 19.10 -8.29
CA GLU A 641 -23.33 19.80 -8.51
C GLU A 641 -22.44 19.83 -7.26
N SER A 642 -23.03 19.93 -6.08
CA SER A 642 -22.33 19.82 -4.81
C SER A 642 -21.87 18.38 -4.54
N ILE A 643 -22.72 17.39 -4.83
CA ILE A 643 -22.37 15.96 -4.72
C ILE A 643 -21.15 15.62 -5.59
N LYS A 644 -21.06 16.14 -6.81
CA LYS A 644 -19.88 15.94 -7.68
C LYS A 644 -18.57 16.45 -7.07
N LYS A 645 -18.61 17.42 -6.18
CA LYS A 645 -17.42 18.02 -5.54
C LYS A 645 -17.00 17.27 -4.26
N LEU A 646 -17.86 16.42 -3.70
CA LEU A 646 -17.54 15.65 -2.50
C LEU A 646 -16.30 14.76 -2.73
N HIS A 647 -15.57 14.50 -1.65
CA HIS A 647 -14.47 13.54 -1.65
C HIS A 647 -15.01 12.14 -1.91
N GLN A 648 -14.34 11.38 -2.78
CA GLN A 648 -14.71 10.02 -3.12
C GLN A 648 -13.87 9.00 -2.35
N TYR A 649 -14.51 7.88 -2.02
CA TYR A 649 -13.90 6.71 -1.43
C TYR A 649 -14.11 5.50 -2.33
N HIS A 650 -13.24 4.51 -2.27
CA HIS A 650 -13.44 3.25 -2.96
C HIS A 650 -14.50 2.41 -2.24
N CYS A 651 -15.31 1.69 -3.01
CA CYS A 651 -16.39 0.86 -2.53
C CYS A 651 -16.65 -0.28 -3.51
N ILE A 652 -16.67 -1.52 -3.06
CA ILE A 652 -17.02 -2.66 -3.91
C ILE A 652 -18.51 -2.85 -3.94
N ILE A 653 -19.09 -2.92 -5.13
CA ILE A 653 -20.51 -3.21 -5.35
C ILE A 653 -20.63 -4.46 -6.22
N LEU A 654 -21.15 -5.55 -5.67
CA LEU A 654 -21.33 -6.83 -6.33
C LEU A 654 -22.80 -7.09 -6.63
N ALA A 655 -23.09 -7.66 -7.80
CA ALA A 655 -24.45 -8.12 -8.15
C ALA A 655 -24.66 -9.55 -7.66
N SER A 656 -25.65 -9.77 -6.78
CA SER A 656 -26.00 -11.09 -6.24
C SER A 656 -27.00 -11.85 -7.10
N ASN A 657 -27.80 -11.12 -7.90
CA ASN A 657 -28.86 -11.67 -8.73
C ASN A 657 -29.15 -10.74 -9.94
N GLU A 658 -30.14 -11.08 -10.75
CA GLU A 658 -30.50 -10.32 -11.95
C GLU A 658 -30.95 -8.88 -11.65
N MET A 659 -31.72 -8.66 -10.56
CA MET A 659 -32.09 -7.30 -10.14
C MET A 659 -30.87 -6.50 -9.74
N GLY A 660 -29.94 -7.11 -9.01
CA GLY A 660 -28.65 -6.50 -8.66
C GLY A 660 -27.83 -6.10 -9.89
N ARG A 661 -27.81 -6.94 -10.93
CA ARG A 661 -27.15 -6.60 -12.20
C ARG A 661 -27.78 -5.37 -12.87
N ILE A 662 -29.10 -5.29 -12.90
CA ILE A 662 -29.81 -4.13 -13.44
C ILE A 662 -29.51 -2.88 -12.60
N ASN A 663 -29.56 -3.00 -11.29
CA ASN A 663 -29.27 -1.88 -10.37
C ASN A 663 -27.82 -1.43 -10.46
N LEU A 664 -26.86 -2.36 -10.61
CA LEU A 664 -25.46 -2.03 -10.84
C LEU A 664 -25.28 -1.19 -12.12
N TYR A 665 -25.93 -1.57 -13.23
CA TYR A 665 -25.89 -0.78 -14.47
C TYR A 665 -26.52 0.61 -14.29
N ARG A 666 -27.60 0.73 -13.50
CA ARG A 666 -28.21 2.04 -13.19
C ARG A 666 -27.25 2.93 -12.43
N LEU A 667 -26.56 2.38 -11.41
CA LEU A 667 -25.58 3.11 -10.62
C LEU A 667 -24.39 3.58 -11.48
N VAL A 668 -23.82 2.68 -12.29
CA VAL A 668 -22.71 3.02 -13.20
C VAL A 668 -23.15 4.04 -14.25
N SER A 669 -24.33 3.90 -14.82
CA SER A 669 -24.87 4.88 -15.79
C SER A 669 -25.05 6.26 -15.16
N ALA A 670 -25.63 6.32 -13.95
CA ALA A 670 -25.80 7.57 -13.24
C ALA A 670 -24.46 8.24 -12.89
N SER A 671 -23.47 7.45 -12.47
CA SER A 671 -22.14 7.97 -12.12
C SER A 671 -21.46 8.65 -13.30
N HIS A 672 -21.62 8.13 -14.52
CA HIS A 672 -21.05 8.72 -15.73
C HIS A 672 -21.89 9.86 -16.32
N LEU A 673 -23.21 9.80 -16.22
CA LEU A 673 -24.10 10.76 -16.86
C LEU A 673 -24.45 11.96 -15.98
N GLN A 674 -24.59 11.73 -14.64
CA GLN A 674 -25.07 12.72 -13.69
C GLN A 674 -23.97 13.21 -12.74
N TYR A 675 -23.14 12.29 -12.20
CA TYR A 675 -22.22 12.57 -11.10
C TYR A 675 -20.73 12.53 -11.50
N PHE A 676 -20.42 12.64 -12.78
CA PHE A 676 -19.03 12.62 -13.26
C PHE A 676 -18.32 13.96 -12.95
N ASN A 677 -17.21 13.87 -12.20
CA ASN A 677 -16.25 14.96 -12.01
C ASN A 677 -14.88 14.36 -11.73
N ARG A 678 -14.02 14.29 -12.75
CA ARG A 678 -12.75 13.54 -12.83
C ARG A 678 -12.96 12.02 -12.70
N PHE A 679 -13.82 11.58 -11.76
CA PHE A 679 -14.21 10.20 -11.53
C PHE A 679 -15.73 10.04 -11.62
N PRO A 680 -16.23 8.86 -12.01
CA PRO A 680 -17.66 8.55 -12.03
C PRO A 680 -18.16 8.25 -10.60
N LYS A 681 -18.61 9.27 -9.90
CA LYS A 681 -19.00 9.20 -8.49
C LYS A 681 -20.37 8.57 -8.30
N ILE A 682 -20.55 7.81 -7.23
CA ILE A 682 -21.83 7.21 -6.84
C ILE A 682 -22.21 7.70 -5.44
N PRO A 683 -23.31 8.48 -5.29
CA PRO A 683 -23.83 8.89 -3.99
C PRO A 683 -24.33 7.71 -3.14
N LYS A 684 -24.10 7.72 -1.83
CA LYS A 684 -24.67 6.72 -0.89
C LYS A 684 -26.20 6.67 -0.95
N SER A 685 -26.85 7.82 -1.09
CA SER A 685 -28.31 7.90 -1.25
C SER A 685 -28.80 7.11 -2.47
N LEU A 686 -28.05 7.21 -3.59
CA LEU A 686 -28.36 6.47 -4.81
C LEU A 686 -28.13 4.96 -4.65
N VAL A 687 -27.05 4.56 -3.96
CA VAL A 687 -26.80 3.15 -3.61
C VAL A 687 -27.96 2.62 -2.78
N ASN A 688 -28.41 3.34 -1.74
CA ASN A 688 -29.54 2.95 -0.90
C ASN A 688 -30.82 2.79 -1.71
N LYS A 689 -31.07 3.68 -2.67
CA LYS A 689 -32.24 3.62 -3.58
C LYS A 689 -32.26 2.35 -4.44
N TYR A 690 -31.11 1.88 -4.90
CA TYR A 690 -30.95 0.73 -5.79
C TYR A 690 -30.29 -0.48 -5.11
N ARG A 691 -30.38 -0.58 -3.77
CA ARG A 691 -29.64 -1.59 -2.98
C ARG A 691 -30.13 -3.02 -3.24
N GLU A 692 -31.33 -3.22 -3.71
CA GLU A 692 -31.89 -4.55 -3.94
C GLU A 692 -31.02 -5.38 -4.89
N GLY A 693 -30.62 -6.57 -4.43
CA GLY A 693 -29.77 -7.49 -5.18
C GLY A 693 -28.29 -7.10 -5.26
N LEU A 694 -27.86 -6.07 -4.54
CA LEU A 694 -26.47 -5.65 -4.42
C LEU A 694 -25.87 -6.11 -3.08
N ILE A 695 -24.57 -6.37 -3.10
CA ILE A 695 -23.74 -6.62 -1.92
C ILE A 695 -22.65 -5.55 -1.93
N ILE A 696 -22.52 -4.82 -0.83
CA ILE A 696 -21.64 -3.67 -0.71
C ILE A 696 -20.46 -3.99 0.20
N GLY A 697 -19.23 -3.80 -0.27
CA GLY A 697 -18.00 -4.04 0.47
C GLY A 697 -17.21 -2.76 0.74
N SER A 698 -16.45 -2.74 1.84
CA SER A 698 -15.69 -1.57 2.32
C SER A 698 -14.46 -1.20 1.48
N ALA A 699 -14.12 -2.03 0.50
CA ALA A 699 -12.95 -1.90 -0.38
C ALA A 699 -11.60 -1.79 0.37
N CYS A 700 -10.61 -1.14 -0.27
CA CYS A 700 -9.20 -1.10 0.10
C CYS A 700 -8.83 0.05 1.06
N GLU A 701 -7.54 0.42 1.10
CA GLU A 701 -7.01 1.56 1.87
C GLU A 701 -7.55 2.93 1.41
N ALA A 702 -8.09 3.01 0.20
CA ALA A 702 -8.81 4.20 -0.29
C ALA A 702 -10.31 4.18 0.08
N GLY A 703 -10.77 3.13 0.78
CA GLY A 703 -12.14 3.01 1.28
C GLY A 703 -12.42 3.94 2.47
N GLU A 704 -13.70 4.30 2.63
CA GLU A 704 -14.13 5.23 3.69
C GLU A 704 -13.82 4.69 5.09
N LEU A 705 -14.09 3.42 5.34
CA LEU A 705 -13.85 2.80 6.64
C LEU A 705 -12.38 2.82 7.02
N PHE A 706 -11.50 2.41 6.10
CA PHE A 706 -10.06 2.39 6.38
C PHE A 706 -9.55 3.80 6.67
N ARG A 707 -9.94 4.79 5.87
CA ARG A 707 -9.56 6.19 6.07
C ARG A 707 -10.10 6.76 7.39
N ALA A 708 -11.33 6.42 7.77
CA ALA A 708 -11.89 6.82 9.05
C ALA A 708 -11.09 6.25 10.23
N MET A 709 -10.71 4.97 10.17
CA MET A 709 -9.90 4.32 11.20
C MET A 709 -8.50 4.94 11.32
N VAL A 710 -7.81 5.17 10.20
CA VAL A 710 -6.46 5.78 10.18
C VAL A 710 -6.49 7.21 10.73
N ASN A 711 -7.54 7.96 10.40
CA ASN A 711 -7.73 9.34 10.88
C ASN A 711 -8.27 9.42 12.31
N GLY A 712 -8.51 8.29 12.99
CA GLY A 712 -8.97 8.26 14.38
C GLY A 712 -10.35 8.85 14.58
N ARG A 713 -11.29 8.57 13.65
CA ARG A 713 -12.68 8.99 13.81
C ARG A 713 -13.32 8.30 15.03
N SER A 714 -14.32 8.93 15.61
CA SER A 714 -15.01 8.39 16.79
C SER A 714 -15.68 7.03 16.52
N ASP A 715 -15.85 6.21 17.55
CA ASP A 715 -16.51 4.91 17.44
C ASP A 715 -17.93 5.02 16.87
N ALA A 716 -18.65 6.08 17.20
CA ALA A 716 -19.98 6.37 16.66
C ALA A 716 -19.96 6.57 15.14
N GLU A 717 -18.98 7.32 14.64
CA GLU A 717 -18.80 7.56 13.21
C GLU A 717 -18.34 6.28 12.49
N ILE A 718 -17.39 5.54 13.06
CA ILE A 718 -16.96 4.24 12.54
C ILE A 718 -18.15 3.28 12.46
N ALA A 719 -18.98 3.20 13.49
CA ALA A 719 -20.19 2.37 13.50
C ALA A 719 -21.18 2.79 12.40
N ARG A 720 -21.37 4.11 12.19
CA ARG A 720 -22.22 4.63 11.10
C ARG A 720 -21.71 4.18 9.74
N ILE A 721 -20.40 4.27 9.52
CA ILE A 721 -19.75 3.86 8.27
C ILE A 721 -19.87 2.34 8.08
N VAL A 722 -19.58 1.54 9.10
CA VAL A 722 -19.65 0.07 9.05
C VAL A 722 -21.05 -0.41 8.71
N ASN A 723 -22.08 0.20 9.29
CA ASN A 723 -23.49 -0.17 9.04
C ASN A 723 -23.95 0.04 7.59
N PHE A 724 -23.21 0.78 6.78
CA PHE A 724 -23.51 0.94 5.36
C PHE A 724 -23.09 -0.29 4.54
N TYR A 725 -22.08 -1.04 4.97
CA TYR A 725 -21.50 -2.16 4.23
C TYR A 725 -22.12 -3.51 4.62
N ASP A 726 -22.19 -4.44 3.66
CA ASP A 726 -22.63 -5.82 3.88
C ASP A 726 -21.46 -6.72 4.29
N TYR A 727 -20.23 -6.37 3.88
CA TYR A 727 -18.99 -7.02 4.32
C TYR A 727 -17.84 -6.03 4.39
N LEU A 728 -16.82 -6.38 5.20
CA LEU A 728 -15.61 -5.60 5.36
C LEU A 728 -14.44 -6.35 4.70
N GLU A 729 -13.60 -5.60 4.01
CA GLU A 729 -12.42 -6.13 3.34
C GLU A 729 -11.18 -5.90 4.21
N VAL A 730 -10.32 -6.92 4.29
CA VAL A 730 -9.04 -6.85 4.96
C VAL A 730 -7.96 -7.16 3.93
N GLN A 731 -7.05 -6.23 3.72
CA GLN A 731 -5.96 -6.36 2.77
C GLN A 731 -4.64 -6.79 3.43
N PRO A 732 -3.69 -7.35 2.65
CA PRO A 732 -2.35 -7.63 3.14
C PRO A 732 -1.65 -6.35 3.62
N ILE A 733 -0.87 -6.45 4.71
CA ILE A 733 -0.15 -5.31 5.31
C ILE A 733 0.73 -4.58 4.29
N GLY A 734 1.33 -5.31 3.33
CA GLY A 734 2.16 -4.69 2.29
C GLY A 734 1.45 -3.66 1.41
N ASN A 735 0.12 -3.74 1.26
CA ASN A 735 -0.65 -2.76 0.51
C ASN A 735 -0.74 -1.40 1.23
N ASN A 736 -0.58 -1.41 2.55
CA ASN A 736 -0.71 -0.22 3.40
C ASN A 736 0.63 0.46 3.68
N GLN A 737 1.75 -0.11 3.21
CA GLN A 737 3.09 0.38 3.50
C GLN A 737 3.31 1.80 3.01
N ILE A 738 2.80 2.15 1.83
CA ILE A 738 2.90 3.50 1.26
C ILE A 738 2.19 4.53 2.14
N LEU A 739 1.00 4.19 2.67
CA LEU A 739 0.22 5.10 3.53
C LEU A 739 0.88 5.32 4.89
N THR A 740 1.52 4.30 5.43
CA THR A 740 2.27 4.43 6.69
C THR A 740 3.58 5.20 6.48
N GLU A 741 4.24 5.04 5.33
CA GLU A 741 5.44 5.79 4.96
C GLU A 741 5.13 7.24 4.59
N GLU A 742 4.04 7.53 3.89
CA GLU A 742 3.63 8.91 3.55
C GLU A 742 3.11 9.71 4.75
N SER A 743 2.55 9.08 5.76
CA SER A 743 2.13 9.78 6.98
C SER A 743 3.30 10.16 7.89
N TYR A 744 4.51 9.65 7.64
CA TYR A 744 5.76 10.04 8.32
C TYR A 744 6.66 10.96 7.47
N LEU A 745 6.26 11.31 6.26
CA LEU A 745 6.90 12.31 5.41
C LEU A 745 6.19 13.66 5.49
#